data_c59fbbd203e33fad6daeae994599758f
#
_entry.id   c59fbbd203e33fad6daeae994599758f
#
_cell.length_a   1.000
_cell.length_b   1.000
_cell.length_c   1.000
_cell.angle_alpha   90.00
_cell.angle_beta   90.00
_cell.angle_gamma   90.00
#
_symmetry.space_group_name_H-M   'P 1'
#
loop_
_entity.id
_entity.type
_entity.pdbx_description
1 polymer ?
#
loop_
_entity_poly.entity_id
_entity_poly.type
_entity_poly.pdbx_seq_one_letter_code
_entity_poly.pdbx_strand_id
1 'polypeptide(L)'
;VTQELPAELKRALATIARVPRVLIACDYDGTMAPIVANPDDARPLTESAAAMRELAALPSTIAALISGRALRDLATLSRMPAEVHLVGSHGSEFDTGFVHAIDDDAKALLRKIKDALGAIAAEYPGVAIEIKPASIALHVRNADPTDADEAMKKAHAASEPWDAQITSGKAVLEFAVIQTDKGQALDILRHQQGASAAVFFGDDVTDEKAFRRLHGPDVGVKVGDGETLADYRVESPEDVALALTFLLECRRTWLLGGHSTPIERLTMLSNSRTVALLTPEADVVWMCHPQADSAAVFSRLLGDANAGHFEIGPQRESLPLSQRYVDGTMTVETRWASLLVTDYLSHDVGAGRTDLIRVISGHAKAVVSFAPRPEFAQAPVHLRVEDGGLRVFATNEPMVLRAPGVAWEIVADGVHETARAVLDPSQGSVVFELRCGTEDLSESPVDEDSRRERAESYWRDWAQTLTLPALNQPLMKRSALTLRGLVHADTGAIMAAATSSLPEEIGGVRNWDYRYCWIRDAAMTAASLVSLGSTDEAEGYLNWLHGVIETMHGPERLHPLYALSGMILGPEAVIDSLPGYAGSRPVRVGNAANAQVQLDVFGPVVALISDLVRKRVENGTAVALTDADWNLVSEMVFAVESRWAEPDHGIWEIRGAPRHHVYSKVMC
;
A
#
# COMPACT_ATOMS: atom_id res chain seq x y z
N VAL A 1 31.69 -7.31 25.20
CA VAL A 1 30.61 -8.25 24.79
C VAL A 1 29.72 -7.42 23.88
N THR A 2 29.70 -7.74 22.59
CA THR A 2 28.75 -7.14 21.66
C THR A 2 27.37 -7.60 22.09
N GLN A 3 26.56 -6.68 22.62
CA GLN A 3 25.19 -6.93 23.05
C GLN A 3 24.36 -7.24 21.80
N GLU A 4 23.79 -8.42 21.72
CA GLU A 4 22.95 -8.83 20.60
C GLU A 4 21.48 -8.75 21.00
N LEU A 5 20.65 -8.19 20.12
CA LEU A 5 19.21 -8.16 20.33
C LEU A 5 18.62 -9.57 20.42
N PRO A 6 17.59 -9.80 21.25
CA PRO A 6 16.88 -11.07 21.30
C PRO A 6 16.40 -11.53 19.91
N ALA A 7 16.58 -12.81 19.59
CA ALA A 7 16.28 -13.35 18.26
C ALA A 7 14.78 -13.21 17.90
N GLU A 8 13.88 -13.26 18.90
CA GLU A 8 12.44 -13.10 18.72
C GLU A 8 12.10 -11.65 18.36
N LEU A 9 12.73 -10.68 19.03
CA LEU A 9 12.58 -9.26 18.71
C LEU A 9 13.10 -8.96 17.31
N LYS A 10 14.28 -9.48 16.93
CA LYS A 10 14.80 -9.33 15.56
C LYS A 10 13.81 -9.83 14.51
N ARG A 11 13.18 -10.99 14.74
CA ARG A 11 12.16 -11.53 13.83
C ARG A 11 10.92 -10.62 13.73
N ALA A 12 10.42 -10.14 14.87
CA ALA A 12 9.28 -9.25 14.91
C ALA A 12 9.58 -7.93 14.18
N LEU A 13 10.74 -7.30 14.44
CA LEU A 13 11.17 -6.08 13.78
C LEU A 13 11.36 -6.28 12.26
N ALA A 14 11.95 -7.40 11.84
CA ALA A 14 12.08 -7.71 10.42
C ALA A 14 10.73 -7.93 9.74
N THR A 15 9.75 -8.50 10.44
CA THR A 15 8.40 -8.71 9.93
C THR A 15 7.65 -7.39 9.80
N ILE A 16 7.62 -6.58 10.86
CA ILE A 16 6.90 -5.30 10.84
C ILE A 16 7.56 -4.28 9.89
N ALA A 17 8.86 -4.39 9.64
CA ALA A 17 9.55 -3.57 8.64
C ALA A 17 8.98 -3.71 7.23
N ARG A 18 8.22 -4.77 6.94
CA ARG A 18 7.64 -5.11 5.63
C ARG A 18 6.15 -4.75 5.50
N VAL A 19 5.57 -4.08 6.50
CA VAL A 19 4.18 -3.61 6.37
C VAL A 19 4.09 -2.38 5.47
N PRO A 20 2.93 -2.13 4.83
CA PRO A 20 2.75 -1.03 3.89
C PRO A 20 3.14 0.33 4.49
N ARG A 21 2.60 0.65 5.65
CA ARG A 21 2.82 1.91 6.34
C ARG A 21 2.97 1.68 7.84
N VAL A 22 4.13 2.00 8.39
CA VAL A 22 4.47 1.74 9.80
C VAL A 22 4.65 3.03 10.57
N LEU A 23 4.11 3.07 11.79
CA LEU A 23 4.39 4.09 12.79
C LEU A 23 5.43 3.54 13.78
N ILE A 24 6.55 4.22 13.92
CA ILE A 24 7.61 3.90 14.85
C ILE A 24 7.65 5.00 15.91
N ALA A 25 7.22 4.69 17.10
CA ALA A 25 7.11 5.64 18.18
C ALA A 25 7.98 5.21 19.38
N CYS A 26 8.64 6.18 19.99
CA CYS A 26 9.48 5.99 21.17
C CYS A 26 9.08 6.95 22.27
N ASP A 27 9.14 6.51 23.53
CA ASP A 27 9.28 7.43 24.65
C ASP A 27 10.66 8.09 24.64
N TYR A 28 10.82 9.17 25.39
CA TYR A 28 12.05 9.95 25.41
C TYR A 28 12.96 9.55 26.55
N ASP A 29 12.54 9.78 27.80
CA ASP A 29 13.35 9.57 29.01
C ASP A 29 13.41 8.09 29.38
N GLY A 30 14.57 7.52 29.57
CA GLY A 30 14.72 6.08 29.84
C GLY A 30 14.65 5.19 28.60
N THR A 31 14.24 5.72 27.46
CA THR A 31 14.08 4.99 26.19
C THR A 31 15.04 5.53 25.12
N MET A 32 14.85 6.77 24.64
CA MET A 32 15.74 7.41 23.68
C MET A 32 16.95 8.08 24.35
N ALA A 33 16.74 8.58 25.55
CA ALA A 33 17.76 9.24 26.36
C ALA A 33 17.95 8.49 27.70
N PRO A 34 19.18 8.29 28.17
CA PRO A 34 19.39 7.74 29.50
C PRO A 34 18.77 8.63 30.60
N ILE A 35 18.33 8.03 31.67
CA ILE A 35 17.85 8.78 32.84
C ILE A 35 19.03 9.47 33.52
N VAL A 36 18.96 10.78 33.60
CA VAL A 36 20.01 11.65 34.19
C VAL A 36 19.49 12.38 35.44
N ALA A 37 20.39 12.85 36.29
CA ALA A 37 20.04 13.52 37.55
C ALA A 37 19.30 14.85 37.32
N ASN A 38 19.71 15.63 36.32
CA ASN A 38 19.06 16.87 35.92
C ASN A 38 18.28 16.62 34.61
N PRO A 39 16.95 16.72 34.58
CA PRO A 39 16.16 16.49 33.40
C PRO A 39 16.53 17.34 32.18
N ASP A 40 17.06 18.54 32.40
CA ASP A 40 17.47 19.45 31.31
C ASP A 40 18.74 18.98 30.58
N ASP A 41 19.47 18.03 31.16
CA ASP A 41 20.68 17.45 30.57
C ASP A 41 20.40 16.16 29.78
N ALA A 42 19.16 15.66 29.80
CA ALA A 42 18.81 14.47 29.04
C ALA A 42 18.98 14.70 27.53
N ARG A 43 19.82 13.88 26.92
CA ARG A 43 20.05 13.91 25.44
C ARG A 43 19.85 12.52 24.90
N PRO A 44 19.20 12.39 23.72
CA PRO A 44 19.04 11.08 23.10
C PRO A 44 20.41 10.54 22.73
N LEU A 45 20.55 9.23 22.74
CA LEU A 45 21.73 8.59 22.17
C LEU A 45 21.86 8.97 20.69
N THR A 46 23.10 9.22 20.27
CA THR A 46 23.38 9.68 18.90
C THR A 46 22.84 8.73 17.85
N GLU A 47 22.99 7.42 18.10
CA GLU A 47 22.55 6.34 17.24
C GLU A 47 21.02 6.27 17.15
N SER A 48 20.31 6.37 18.28
CA SER A 48 18.84 6.40 18.32
C SER A 48 18.30 7.63 17.57
N ALA A 49 18.91 8.80 17.79
CA ALA A 49 18.51 10.03 17.11
C ALA A 49 18.75 9.95 15.60
N ALA A 50 19.88 9.38 15.17
CA ALA A 50 20.18 9.17 13.76
C ALA A 50 19.19 8.18 13.12
N ALA A 51 18.94 7.04 13.76
CA ALA A 51 17.99 6.04 13.25
C ALA A 51 16.57 6.62 13.09
N MET A 52 16.08 7.40 14.07
CA MET A 52 14.75 8.02 13.99
C MET A 52 14.64 9.03 12.86
N ARG A 53 15.68 9.85 12.61
CA ARG A 53 15.72 10.80 11.48
C ARG A 53 15.70 10.07 10.14
N GLU A 54 16.52 9.02 10.01
CA GLU A 54 16.59 8.25 8.78
C GLU A 54 15.32 7.43 8.53
N LEU A 55 14.68 6.90 9.57
CA LEU A 55 13.37 6.25 9.47
C LEU A 55 12.29 7.24 9.00
N ALA A 56 12.27 8.46 9.57
CA ALA A 56 11.33 9.51 9.14
C ALA A 56 11.51 9.93 7.68
N ALA A 57 12.73 9.81 7.14
CA ALA A 57 13.04 10.12 5.76
C ALA A 57 12.60 9.00 4.78
N LEU A 58 12.32 7.79 5.27
CA LEU A 58 11.89 6.68 4.42
C LEU A 58 10.42 6.82 3.99
N PRO A 59 10.09 6.45 2.75
CA PRO A 59 8.69 6.43 2.29
C PRO A 59 7.81 5.54 3.18
N SER A 60 6.55 5.95 3.36
CA SER A 60 5.55 5.18 4.12
C SER A 60 6.00 4.75 5.53
N THR A 61 6.88 5.54 6.13
CA THR A 61 7.42 5.33 7.47
C THR A 61 7.21 6.59 8.28
N ILE A 62 6.55 6.47 9.42
CA ILE A 62 6.25 7.58 10.32
C ILE A 62 7.09 7.36 11.58
N ALA A 63 7.89 8.37 11.96
CA ALA A 63 8.63 8.35 13.20
C ALA A 63 8.04 9.37 14.19
N ALA A 64 7.93 8.99 15.46
CA ALA A 64 7.36 9.85 16.49
C ALA A 64 8.08 9.71 17.84
N LEU A 65 8.14 10.80 18.60
CA LEU A 65 8.46 10.77 20.02
C LEU A 65 7.22 11.14 20.84
N ILE A 66 6.86 10.32 21.82
CA ILE A 66 5.70 10.52 22.69
C ILE A 66 6.18 10.57 24.14
N SER A 67 6.20 11.75 24.75
CA SER A 67 6.84 11.99 26.04
C SER A 67 5.91 12.68 27.06
N GLY A 68 6.22 12.51 28.35
CA GLY A 68 5.63 13.31 29.43
C GLY A 68 6.15 14.74 29.51
N ARG A 69 7.24 15.07 28.80
CA ARG A 69 7.79 16.43 28.74
C ARG A 69 6.86 17.38 27.97
N ALA A 70 6.91 18.67 28.32
CA ALA A 70 6.27 19.68 27.48
C ALA A 70 6.86 19.65 26.05
N LEU A 71 6.03 19.89 25.04
CA LEU A 71 6.42 19.78 23.64
C LEU A 71 7.65 20.64 23.30
N ARG A 72 7.72 21.87 23.87
CA ARG A 72 8.85 22.80 23.66
C ARG A 72 10.17 22.23 24.20
N ASP A 73 10.12 21.60 25.38
CA ASP A 73 11.31 21.02 26.00
C ASP A 73 11.74 19.76 25.24
N LEU A 74 10.78 18.91 24.85
CA LEU A 74 11.03 17.75 24.02
C LEU A 74 11.70 18.17 22.69
N ALA A 75 11.18 19.19 22.01
CA ALA A 75 11.77 19.70 20.77
C ALA A 75 13.18 20.24 20.96
N THR A 76 13.41 20.98 22.06
CA THR A 76 14.72 21.57 22.37
C THR A 76 15.77 20.51 22.71
N LEU A 77 15.39 19.47 23.45
CA LEU A 77 16.30 18.42 23.91
C LEU A 77 16.57 17.38 22.84
N SER A 78 15.52 16.94 22.11
CA SER A 78 15.63 15.91 21.09
C SER A 78 16.29 16.42 19.80
N ARG A 79 16.09 17.70 19.45
CA ARG A 79 16.57 18.32 18.21
C ARG A 79 16.18 17.51 16.97
N MET A 80 14.99 16.92 16.98
CA MET A 80 14.46 16.18 15.84
C MET A 80 14.02 17.14 14.73
N PRO A 81 14.14 16.75 13.45
CA PRO A 81 13.61 17.51 12.33
C PRO A 81 12.08 17.43 12.29
N ALA A 82 11.45 18.27 11.47
CA ALA A 82 9.99 18.37 11.37
C ALA A 82 9.30 17.09 10.83
N GLU A 83 10.05 16.20 10.22
CA GLU A 83 9.60 14.90 9.73
C GLU A 83 9.34 13.89 10.86
N VAL A 84 9.94 14.11 12.05
CA VAL A 84 9.68 13.31 13.24
C VAL A 84 8.59 13.99 14.07
N HIS A 85 7.44 13.34 14.21
CA HIS A 85 6.35 13.86 15.01
C HIS A 85 6.71 13.94 16.49
N LEU A 86 6.43 15.07 17.11
CA LEU A 86 6.65 15.26 18.54
C LEU A 86 5.32 15.37 19.26
N VAL A 87 5.17 14.58 20.31
CA VAL A 87 3.99 14.59 21.19
C VAL A 87 4.45 14.77 22.62
N GLY A 88 4.08 15.91 23.20
CA GLY A 88 4.41 16.28 24.58
C GLY A 88 3.27 16.06 25.56
N SER A 89 3.56 16.29 26.85
CA SER A 89 2.59 16.30 27.95
C SER A 89 1.66 15.08 27.95
N HIS A 90 2.27 13.88 27.83
CA HIS A 90 1.57 12.57 27.79
C HIS A 90 0.49 12.45 26.72
N GLY A 91 0.61 13.17 25.62
CA GLY A 91 -0.34 13.09 24.49
C GLY A 91 -1.29 14.27 24.36
N SER A 92 -1.16 15.31 25.19
CA SER A 92 -2.01 16.49 25.05
C SER A 92 -1.50 17.54 24.07
N GLU A 93 -0.21 17.55 23.78
CA GLU A 93 0.42 18.51 22.86
C GLU A 93 1.00 17.80 21.65
N PHE A 94 0.58 18.19 20.46
CA PHE A 94 1.11 17.72 19.18
C PHE A 94 1.85 18.84 18.46
N ASP A 95 2.78 18.51 17.59
CA ASP A 95 3.48 19.43 16.71
C ASP A 95 2.55 20.25 15.80
N THR A 96 1.34 19.71 15.51
CA THR A 96 0.29 20.36 14.73
C THR A 96 -0.73 21.13 15.58
N GLY A 97 -0.59 21.15 16.92
CA GLY A 97 -1.49 21.79 17.87
C GLY A 97 -2.08 20.84 18.92
N PHE A 98 -3.02 21.33 19.73
CA PHE A 98 -3.68 20.50 20.74
C PHE A 98 -4.74 19.57 20.12
N VAL A 99 -4.83 18.33 20.60
CA VAL A 99 -5.85 17.35 20.21
C VAL A 99 -7.26 17.84 20.59
N HIS A 100 -7.36 18.49 21.75
CA HIS A 100 -8.59 19.12 22.24
C HIS A 100 -8.32 20.58 22.50
N ALA A 101 -9.17 21.45 22.00
CA ALA A 101 -9.12 22.86 22.33
C ALA A 101 -9.33 23.00 23.85
N ILE A 102 -8.38 23.65 24.53
CA ILE A 102 -8.51 23.99 25.94
C ILE A 102 -9.63 25.03 26.03
N ASP A 103 -10.79 24.63 26.52
CA ASP A 103 -11.92 25.53 26.72
C ASP A 103 -11.65 26.52 27.87
N ASP A 104 -12.56 27.47 28.07
CA ASP A 104 -12.38 28.51 29.08
C ASP A 104 -12.50 27.99 30.51
N ASP A 105 -13.24 26.90 30.73
CA ASP A 105 -13.38 26.23 32.02
C ASP A 105 -12.08 25.50 32.40
N ALA A 106 -11.50 24.77 31.47
CA ALA A 106 -10.19 24.13 31.64
C ALA A 106 -9.08 25.15 31.90
N LYS A 107 -9.09 26.30 31.19
CA LYS A 107 -8.14 27.40 31.45
C LYS A 107 -8.33 28.03 32.83
N ALA A 108 -9.57 28.14 33.30
CA ALA A 108 -9.86 28.64 34.64
C ALA A 108 -9.39 27.66 35.71
N LEU A 109 -9.59 26.34 35.49
CA LEU A 109 -9.09 25.28 36.34
C LEU A 109 -7.56 25.24 36.39
N LEU A 110 -6.86 25.36 35.26
CA LEU A 110 -5.40 25.45 35.22
C LEU A 110 -4.86 26.60 36.09
N ARG A 111 -5.49 27.80 36.00
CA ARG A 111 -5.10 28.94 36.83
C ARG A 111 -5.27 28.63 38.32
N LYS A 112 -6.38 28.01 38.68
CA LYS A 112 -6.66 27.59 40.09
C LYS A 112 -5.64 26.58 40.59
N ILE A 113 -5.29 25.58 39.77
CA ILE A 113 -4.26 24.57 40.09
C ILE A 113 -2.89 25.25 40.27
N LYS A 114 -2.53 26.14 39.33
CA LYS A 114 -1.27 26.89 39.38
C LYS A 114 -1.13 27.69 40.69
N ASP A 115 -2.18 28.42 41.07
CA ASP A 115 -2.15 29.28 42.26
C ASP A 115 -2.03 28.43 43.52
N ALA A 116 -2.77 27.31 43.62
CA ALA A 116 -2.73 26.41 44.75
C ALA A 116 -1.37 25.67 44.87
N LEU A 117 -0.86 25.10 43.81
CA LEU A 117 0.43 24.41 43.82
C LEU A 117 1.62 25.39 44.00
N GLY A 118 1.50 26.60 43.44
CA GLY A 118 2.46 27.68 43.66
C GLY A 118 2.55 28.10 45.11
N ALA A 119 1.42 28.19 45.82
CA ALA A 119 1.40 28.45 47.25
C ALA A 119 2.07 27.32 48.08
N ILE A 120 1.80 26.04 47.71
CA ILE A 120 2.48 24.89 48.36
C ILE A 120 3.97 24.91 48.09
N ALA A 121 4.40 25.14 46.87
CA ALA A 121 5.83 25.21 46.52
C ALA A 121 6.58 26.34 47.29
N ALA A 122 5.92 27.46 47.57
CA ALA A 122 6.49 28.56 48.33
C ALA A 122 6.69 28.22 49.84
N GLU A 123 5.92 27.25 50.40
CA GLU A 123 6.05 26.85 51.80
C GLU A 123 7.22 25.88 52.05
N TYR A 124 7.63 25.10 51.02
CA TYR A 124 8.58 24.01 51.22
C TYR A 124 9.83 24.23 50.34
N PRO A 125 11.02 24.45 50.92
CA PRO A 125 12.25 24.59 50.19
C PRO A 125 12.57 23.36 49.32
N GLY A 126 12.94 23.57 48.08
CA GLY A 126 13.25 22.50 47.09
C GLY A 126 12.04 21.91 46.36
N VAL A 127 10.80 22.33 46.73
CA VAL A 127 9.62 22.06 45.93
C VAL A 127 9.46 23.10 44.82
N ALA A 128 9.13 22.65 43.63
CA ALA A 128 8.97 23.53 42.47
C ALA A 128 7.73 23.11 41.65
N ILE A 129 7.13 24.06 40.95
CA ILE A 129 6.08 23.77 39.96
C ILE A 129 6.58 23.90 38.55
N GLU A 130 6.19 22.98 37.68
CA GLU A 130 6.34 23.07 36.23
C GLU A 130 4.97 23.35 35.60
N ILE A 131 4.88 24.44 34.83
CA ILE A 131 3.65 24.85 34.17
C ILE A 131 3.71 24.38 32.74
N LYS A 132 2.82 23.43 32.39
CA LYS A 132 2.62 22.95 31.03
C LYS A 132 1.30 23.51 30.47
N PRO A 133 1.12 23.51 29.14
CA PRO A 133 -0.07 24.11 28.52
C PRO A 133 -1.42 23.53 28.99
N ALA A 134 -1.47 22.22 29.30
CA ALA A 134 -2.68 21.55 29.73
C ALA A 134 -2.58 20.88 31.12
N SER A 135 -1.45 21.05 31.83
CA SER A 135 -1.22 20.47 33.13
C SER A 135 -0.23 21.29 33.97
N ILE A 136 -0.18 21.02 35.26
CA ILE A 136 0.81 21.58 36.19
C ILE A 136 1.39 20.46 37.03
N ALA A 137 2.70 20.35 37.06
CA ALA A 137 3.41 19.36 37.83
C ALA A 137 4.06 19.97 39.08
N LEU A 138 3.94 19.30 40.23
CA LEU A 138 4.63 19.62 41.48
C LEU A 138 5.82 18.66 41.60
N HIS A 139 7.02 19.18 41.55
CA HIS A 139 8.28 18.45 41.71
C HIS A 139 8.80 18.58 43.13
N VAL A 140 9.06 17.45 43.79
CA VAL A 140 9.56 17.39 45.18
C VAL A 140 10.93 16.75 45.29
N ARG A 141 11.61 16.48 44.16
CA ARG A 141 12.89 15.74 44.10
C ARG A 141 14.03 16.44 44.89
N ASN A 142 14.01 17.75 44.94
CA ASN A 142 15.08 18.57 45.56
C ASN A 142 14.71 19.03 46.98
N ALA A 143 13.55 18.60 47.53
CA ALA A 143 13.12 18.91 48.87
C ALA A 143 13.61 17.86 49.86
N ASP A 144 13.66 18.25 51.17
CA ASP A 144 13.84 17.26 52.23
C ASP A 144 12.71 16.20 52.21
N PRO A 145 13.00 14.95 52.53
CA PRO A 145 11.97 13.88 52.48
C PRO A 145 10.72 14.19 53.25
N THR A 146 10.81 14.86 54.40
CA THR A 146 9.66 15.26 55.22
C THR A 146 8.84 16.35 54.54
N ASP A 147 9.49 17.36 53.98
CA ASP A 147 8.86 18.45 53.23
C ASP A 147 8.24 17.95 51.94
N ALA A 148 8.92 17.02 51.27
CA ALA A 148 8.38 16.35 50.05
C ALA A 148 7.06 15.61 50.36
N ASP A 149 7.04 14.83 51.41
CA ASP A 149 5.83 14.08 51.83
C ASP A 149 4.68 15.01 52.24
N GLU A 150 4.96 16.09 52.95
CA GLU A 150 3.94 17.06 53.35
C GLU A 150 3.41 17.85 52.13
N ALA A 151 4.28 18.29 51.27
CA ALA A 151 3.90 19.00 50.03
C ALA A 151 3.00 18.12 49.14
N MET A 152 3.35 16.85 48.98
CA MET A 152 2.55 15.88 48.22
C MET A 152 1.17 15.66 48.83
N LYS A 153 1.09 15.49 50.17
CA LYS A 153 -0.20 15.36 50.89
C LYS A 153 -1.07 16.60 50.75
N LYS A 154 -0.50 17.80 50.88
CA LYS A 154 -1.23 19.05 50.65
C LYS A 154 -1.74 19.20 49.24
N ALA A 155 -0.92 18.83 48.26
CA ALA A 155 -1.33 18.88 46.86
C ALA A 155 -2.49 17.92 46.58
N HIS A 156 -2.42 16.70 47.09
CA HIS A 156 -3.54 15.75 47.00
C HIS A 156 -4.83 16.27 47.67
N ALA A 157 -4.73 16.83 48.86
CA ALA A 157 -5.90 17.40 49.57
C ALA A 157 -6.49 18.60 48.78
N ALA A 158 -5.64 19.46 48.21
CA ALA A 158 -6.08 20.59 47.42
C ALA A 158 -6.76 20.17 46.13
N SER A 159 -6.44 18.99 45.59
CA SER A 159 -6.94 18.50 44.31
C SER A 159 -8.33 17.83 44.38
N GLU A 160 -8.84 17.48 45.58
CA GLU A 160 -10.15 16.82 45.74
C GLU A 160 -11.31 17.52 44.98
N PRO A 161 -11.40 18.87 44.91
CA PRO A 161 -12.48 19.54 44.17
C PRO A 161 -12.14 19.81 42.70
N TRP A 162 -11.02 19.30 42.18
CA TRP A 162 -10.57 19.57 40.80
C TRP A 162 -11.01 18.46 39.84
N ASP A 163 -11.65 18.83 38.76
CA ASP A 163 -11.87 17.91 37.63
C ASP A 163 -10.59 17.84 36.77
N ALA A 164 -9.55 17.22 37.37
CA ALA A 164 -8.25 17.07 36.78
C ALA A 164 -7.75 15.62 36.93
N GLN A 165 -7.07 15.11 35.93
CA GLN A 165 -6.40 13.82 36.00
C GLN A 165 -5.12 13.98 36.82
N ILE A 166 -4.94 13.14 37.83
CA ILE A 166 -3.75 13.13 38.69
C ILE A 166 -2.86 11.98 38.25
N THR A 167 -1.62 12.28 37.91
CA THR A 167 -0.58 11.29 37.58
C THR A 167 0.54 11.40 38.60
N SER A 168 0.80 10.29 39.33
CA SER A 168 1.89 10.20 40.31
C SER A 168 3.11 9.55 39.66
N GLY A 169 4.22 10.26 39.65
CA GLY A 169 5.51 9.74 39.22
C GLY A 169 6.55 9.71 40.35
N LYS A 170 7.79 9.38 40.04
CA LYS A 170 8.89 9.32 40.99
C LYS A 170 9.31 10.74 41.43
N ALA A 171 8.81 11.19 42.61
CA ALA A 171 9.00 12.53 43.17
C ALA A 171 8.33 13.67 42.37
N VAL A 172 7.20 13.38 41.72
CA VAL A 172 6.39 14.35 40.96
C VAL A 172 4.91 13.99 41.04
N LEU A 173 4.05 15.02 41.10
CA LEU A 173 2.60 14.90 41.04
C LEU A 173 2.09 15.84 39.97
N GLU A 174 1.49 15.32 38.92
CA GLU A 174 0.99 16.11 37.79
C GLU A 174 -0.53 16.14 37.75
N PHE A 175 -1.09 17.34 37.51
CA PHE A 175 -2.53 17.61 37.45
C PHE A 175 -2.87 18.11 36.06
N ALA A 176 -3.51 17.28 35.24
CA ALA A 176 -3.90 17.60 33.87
C ALA A 176 -5.39 17.89 33.75
N VAL A 177 -5.73 18.96 33.06
CA VAL A 177 -7.13 19.38 32.79
C VAL A 177 -7.67 18.78 31.47
N ILE A 178 -6.82 18.17 30.69
CA ILE A 178 -7.19 17.36 29.51
C ILE A 178 -6.80 15.92 29.83
N GLN A 179 -7.77 15.00 29.67
CA GLN A 179 -7.52 13.58 29.84
C GLN A 179 -6.93 13.01 28.54
N THR A 180 -5.63 12.86 28.51
CA THR A 180 -4.90 12.20 27.41
C THR A 180 -3.85 11.27 28.00
N ASP A 181 -3.46 10.27 27.22
CA ASP A 181 -2.36 9.39 27.56
C ASP A 181 -1.56 8.97 26.30
N LYS A 182 -0.39 8.37 26.52
CA LYS A 182 0.49 7.94 25.43
C LYS A 182 -0.18 6.93 24.47
N GLY A 183 -1.13 6.12 24.97
CA GLY A 183 -1.90 5.19 24.15
C GLY A 183 -2.86 5.90 23.21
N GLN A 184 -3.58 6.90 23.71
CA GLN A 184 -4.45 7.73 22.86
C GLN A 184 -3.63 8.52 21.83
N ALA A 185 -2.46 9.04 22.22
CA ALA A 185 -1.56 9.72 21.30
C ALA A 185 -1.09 8.81 20.17
N LEU A 186 -0.75 7.57 20.48
CA LEU A 186 -0.35 6.56 19.50
C LEU A 186 -1.50 6.24 18.53
N ASP A 187 -2.72 6.07 19.02
CA ASP A 187 -3.92 5.82 18.20
C ASP A 187 -4.23 7.00 17.27
N ILE A 188 -4.12 8.23 17.77
CA ILE A 188 -4.34 9.45 16.99
C ILE A 188 -3.31 9.55 15.85
N LEU A 189 -2.02 9.40 16.14
CA LEU A 189 -0.98 9.39 15.12
C LEU A 189 -1.20 8.28 14.10
N ARG A 190 -1.51 7.07 14.57
CA ARG A 190 -1.81 5.91 13.72
C ARG A 190 -2.94 6.22 12.74
N HIS A 191 -4.04 6.77 13.25
CA HIS A 191 -5.21 7.10 12.44
C HIS A 191 -4.94 8.24 11.46
N GLN A 192 -4.36 9.35 11.95
CA GLN A 192 -4.05 10.53 11.12
C GLN A 192 -3.07 10.19 10.00
N GLN A 193 -2.07 9.36 10.29
CA GLN A 193 -1.04 8.97 9.35
C GLN A 193 -1.41 7.73 8.53
N GLY A 194 -2.54 7.08 8.80
CA GLY A 194 -3.00 5.87 8.11
C GLY A 194 -2.03 4.70 8.26
N ALA A 195 -1.37 4.57 9.43
CA ALA A 195 -0.41 3.50 9.66
C ALA A 195 -1.11 2.15 9.85
N SER A 196 -0.67 1.14 9.10
CA SER A 196 -1.21 -0.22 9.15
C SER A 196 -0.69 -1.04 10.34
N ALA A 197 0.47 -0.65 10.89
CA ALA A 197 1.04 -1.23 12.09
C ALA A 197 1.87 -0.20 12.86
N ALA A 198 2.14 -0.49 14.14
CA ALA A 198 2.93 0.39 15.01
C ALA A 198 3.99 -0.40 15.79
N VAL A 199 5.15 0.25 15.98
CA VAL A 199 6.17 -0.16 16.96
C VAL A 199 6.21 0.88 18.06
N PHE A 200 6.20 0.47 19.31
CA PHE A 200 6.34 1.38 20.43
C PHE A 200 7.40 0.90 21.43
N PHE A 201 8.34 1.79 21.77
CA PHE A 201 9.38 1.59 22.77
C PHE A 201 9.09 2.46 24.00
N GLY A 202 9.17 1.90 25.21
CA GLY A 202 8.94 2.66 26.44
C GLY A 202 9.48 1.96 27.69
N ASP A 203 9.82 2.75 28.73
CA ASP A 203 10.43 2.24 29.97
C ASP A 203 9.56 2.41 31.22
N ASP A 204 8.54 3.26 31.18
CA ASP A 204 7.77 3.70 32.35
C ASP A 204 6.37 3.05 32.39
N VAL A 205 5.72 3.23 33.54
CA VAL A 205 4.31 2.82 33.81
C VAL A 205 3.32 3.54 32.89
N THR A 206 3.64 4.77 32.46
CA THR A 206 2.80 5.53 31.53
C THR A 206 2.78 4.90 30.13
N ASP A 207 3.84 4.16 29.77
CA ASP A 207 3.98 3.47 28.48
C ASP A 207 3.10 2.22 28.39
N GLU A 208 2.73 1.63 29.53
CA GLU A 208 1.79 0.51 29.57
C GLU A 208 0.43 0.84 28.94
N LYS A 209 0.06 2.12 28.95
CA LYS A 209 -1.15 2.60 28.24
C LYS A 209 -0.98 2.54 26.73
N ALA A 210 0.23 2.80 26.21
CA ALA A 210 0.55 2.63 24.80
C ALA A 210 0.63 1.14 24.43
N PHE A 211 1.32 0.31 25.23
CA PHE A 211 1.37 -1.14 25.00
C PHE A 211 -0.02 -1.78 24.94
N ARG A 212 -0.96 -1.32 25.78
CA ARG A 212 -2.36 -1.82 25.77
C ARG A 212 -3.10 -1.53 24.47
N ARG A 213 -2.69 -0.52 23.69
CA ARG A 213 -3.30 -0.15 22.42
C ARG A 213 -2.71 -0.89 21.21
N LEU A 214 -1.61 -1.60 21.42
CA LEU A 214 -1.00 -2.41 20.36
C LEU A 214 -1.85 -3.65 20.09
N HIS A 215 -1.97 -4.02 18.84
CA HIS A 215 -2.77 -5.15 18.40
C HIS A 215 -2.32 -5.71 17.06
N GLY A 216 -2.63 -6.97 16.77
CA GLY A 216 -2.31 -7.63 15.50
C GLY A 216 -0.81 -7.72 15.26
N PRO A 217 -0.28 -7.12 14.17
CA PRO A 217 1.14 -7.18 13.83
C PRO A 217 2.02 -6.18 14.59
N ASP A 218 1.44 -5.39 15.50
CA ASP A 218 2.16 -4.37 16.24
C ASP A 218 3.27 -4.97 17.13
N VAL A 219 4.27 -4.17 17.45
CA VAL A 219 5.41 -4.60 18.28
C VAL A 219 5.59 -3.64 19.45
N GLY A 220 5.41 -4.15 20.67
CA GLY A 220 5.68 -3.43 21.92
C GLY A 220 7.02 -3.88 22.52
N VAL A 221 7.89 -2.94 22.87
CA VAL A 221 9.22 -3.19 23.42
C VAL A 221 9.38 -2.44 24.74
N LYS A 222 9.41 -3.14 25.86
CA LYS A 222 9.72 -2.62 27.19
C LYS A 222 11.22 -2.42 27.33
N VAL A 223 11.62 -1.27 27.87
CA VAL A 223 13.00 -0.99 28.26
C VAL A 223 13.15 -1.17 29.78
N GLY A 224 14.19 -1.93 30.18
CA GLY A 224 14.45 -2.20 31.61
C GLY A 224 13.50 -3.20 32.24
N ASP A 225 13.53 -3.24 33.58
CA ASP A 225 12.79 -4.20 34.40
C ASP A 225 11.32 -3.79 34.66
N GLY A 226 10.56 -4.66 35.31
CA GLY A 226 9.20 -4.43 35.75
C GLY A 226 8.16 -5.24 34.98
N GLU A 227 6.91 -5.25 35.49
CA GLU A 227 5.78 -5.88 34.82
C GLU A 227 5.39 -5.08 33.56
N THR A 228 5.02 -5.74 32.47
CA THR A 228 4.70 -5.09 31.21
C THR A 228 3.69 -5.87 30.38
N LEU A 229 2.90 -5.14 29.60
CA LEU A 229 2.04 -5.65 28.53
C LEU A 229 2.77 -5.73 27.17
N ALA A 230 4.01 -5.23 27.08
CA ALA A 230 4.80 -5.33 25.87
C ALA A 230 5.19 -6.79 25.57
N ASP A 231 5.21 -7.16 24.30
CA ASP A 231 5.56 -8.51 23.85
C ASP A 231 7.07 -8.81 23.97
N TYR A 232 7.89 -7.77 23.92
CA TYR A 232 9.35 -7.88 23.92
C TYR A 232 9.98 -6.96 24.97
N ARG A 233 11.23 -7.25 25.30
CA ARG A 233 12.01 -6.50 26.28
C ARG A 233 13.44 -6.32 25.83
N VAL A 234 14.01 -5.15 26.16
CA VAL A 234 15.43 -4.83 26.07
C VAL A 234 15.91 -4.25 27.41
N GLU A 235 17.21 -4.23 27.66
CA GLU A 235 17.74 -3.87 28.99
C GLU A 235 17.97 -2.37 29.14
N SER A 236 18.30 -1.65 28.05
CA SER A 236 18.80 -0.28 28.12
C SER A 236 18.47 0.56 26.88
N PRO A 237 18.65 1.91 26.96
CA PRO A 237 18.56 2.78 25.80
C PRO A 237 19.55 2.44 24.66
N GLU A 238 20.68 1.83 24.98
CA GLU A 238 21.66 1.35 24.00
C GLU A 238 21.06 0.20 23.16
N ASP A 239 20.29 -0.67 23.80
CA ASP A 239 19.58 -1.73 23.06
C ASP A 239 18.45 -1.18 22.20
N VAL A 240 17.78 -0.10 22.63
CA VAL A 240 16.81 0.63 21.79
C VAL A 240 17.51 1.17 20.54
N ALA A 241 18.70 1.74 20.68
CA ALA A 241 19.48 2.22 19.54
C ALA A 241 19.81 1.10 18.55
N LEU A 242 20.19 -0.09 19.06
CA LEU A 242 20.42 -1.28 18.24
C LEU A 242 19.14 -1.73 17.54
N ALA A 243 17.99 -1.75 18.25
CA ALA A 243 16.71 -2.15 17.71
C ALA A 243 16.22 -1.19 16.60
N LEU A 244 16.33 0.12 16.81
CA LEU A 244 16.00 1.15 15.83
C LEU A 244 16.91 1.08 14.59
N THR A 245 18.19 0.86 14.77
CA THR A 245 19.16 0.69 13.68
C THR A 245 18.85 -0.58 12.87
N PHE A 246 18.56 -1.69 13.53
CA PHE A 246 18.17 -2.93 12.87
C PHE A 246 16.86 -2.77 12.10
N LEU A 247 15.86 -2.12 12.70
CA LEU A 247 14.57 -1.83 12.05
C LEU A 247 14.76 -0.93 10.82
N LEU A 248 15.61 0.10 10.92
CA LEU A 248 15.98 0.97 9.80
C LEU A 248 16.60 0.19 8.65
N GLU A 249 17.56 -0.68 8.92
CA GLU A 249 18.19 -1.53 7.88
C GLU A 249 17.18 -2.45 7.21
N CYS A 250 16.32 -3.13 8.00
CA CYS A 250 15.26 -3.98 7.48
C CYS A 250 14.27 -3.18 6.62
N ARG A 251 13.85 -2.00 7.10
CA ARG A 251 12.90 -1.13 6.40
C ARG A 251 13.50 -0.56 5.12
N ARG A 252 14.75 -0.09 5.19
CA ARG A 252 15.49 0.42 4.02
C ARG A 252 15.67 -0.69 2.98
N THR A 253 16.09 -1.86 3.38
CA THR A 253 16.25 -3.03 2.49
C THR A 253 14.92 -3.38 1.82
N TRP A 254 13.82 -3.39 2.59
CA TRP A 254 12.50 -3.67 2.05
C TRP A 254 12.01 -2.60 1.07
N LEU A 255 12.23 -1.31 1.37
CA LEU A 255 11.72 -0.20 0.57
C LEU A 255 12.62 0.19 -0.61
N LEU A 256 13.95 0.11 -0.45
CA LEU A 256 14.91 0.74 -1.36
C LEU A 256 16.00 -0.23 -1.87
N GLY A 257 16.34 -1.24 -1.12
CA GLY A 257 17.55 -2.04 -1.35
C GLY A 257 17.29 -3.38 -1.96
N GLY A 258 16.19 -3.55 -2.60
CA GLY A 258 16.08 -4.85 -3.00
C GLY A 258 15.69 -5.13 -4.38
N HIS A 259 15.42 -6.11 -4.70
CA HIS A 259 15.06 -6.72 -5.94
C HIS A 259 13.53 -6.73 -6.16
N SER A 260 12.70 -6.19 -5.20
CA SER A 260 11.25 -6.22 -5.34
C SER A 260 10.61 -5.03 -4.62
N THR A 261 9.92 -4.18 -5.36
CA THR A 261 9.05 -3.14 -4.81
C THR A 261 7.89 -3.78 -4.05
N PRO A 262 7.53 -3.31 -2.84
CA PRO A 262 6.34 -3.80 -2.14
C PRO A 262 5.09 -3.73 -3.02
N ILE A 263 4.32 -4.82 -3.06
CA ILE A 263 3.15 -4.96 -3.95
C ILE A 263 2.17 -3.80 -3.77
N GLU A 264 1.92 -3.41 -2.53
CA GLU A 264 1.04 -2.31 -2.14
C GLU A 264 1.51 -0.92 -2.59
N ARG A 265 2.74 -0.81 -3.05
CA ARG A 265 3.30 0.43 -3.61
C ARG A 265 3.27 0.48 -5.13
N LEU A 266 2.86 -0.59 -5.78
CA LEU A 266 2.72 -0.63 -7.22
C LEU A 266 1.48 0.16 -7.66
N THR A 267 1.62 0.85 -8.78
CA THR A 267 0.54 1.63 -9.38
C THR A 267 0.15 1.00 -10.72
N MET A 268 -1.16 0.89 -10.97
CA MET A 268 -1.71 0.20 -12.14
C MET A 268 -2.14 1.19 -13.23
N LEU A 269 -1.67 1.00 -14.45
CA LEU A 269 -2.24 1.57 -15.67
C LEU A 269 -3.12 0.51 -16.35
N SER A 270 -4.19 0.94 -17.01
CA SER A 270 -5.02 0.06 -17.84
C SER A 270 -5.62 0.84 -19.02
N ASN A 271 -5.87 0.13 -20.10
CA ASN A 271 -6.74 0.56 -21.20
C ASN A 271 -7.90 -0.42 -21.43
N SER A 272 -8.23 -1.21 -20.41
CA SER A 272 -9.24 -2.27 -20.49
C SER A 272 -8.94 -3.39 -21.50
N ARG A 273 -7.69 -3.54 -21.95
CA ARG A 273 -7.20 -4.68 -22.78
C ARG A 273 -5.96 -5.29 -22.18
N THR A 274 -5.06 -4.45 -21.72
CA THR A 274 -3.90 -4.88 -20.94
C THR A 274 -3.67 -3.96 -19.76
N VAL A 275 -2.72 -4.36 -18.92
CA VAL A 275 -2.36 -3.69 -17.68
C VAL A 275 -0.85 -3.52 -17.65
N ALA A 276 -0.39 -2.36 -17.18
CA ALA A 276 1.00 -2.15 -16.80
C ALA A 276 1.09 -1.76 -15.32
N LEU A 277 2.14 -2.21 -14.63
CA LEU A 277 2.41 -1.83 -13.25
C LEU A 277 3.70 -1.03 -13.17
N LEU A 278 3.65 0.06 -12.39
CA LEU A 278 4.76 0.95 -12.14
C LEU A 278 5.19 0.89 -10.68
N THR A 279 6.49 0.99 -10.45
CA THR A 279 7.04 1.29 -9.12
C THR A 279 6.81 2.76 -8.76
N PRO A 280 6.96 3.16 -7.49
CA PRO A 280 6.93 4.57 -7.10
C PRO A 280 7.91 5.46 -7.87
N GLU A 281 9.00 4.88 -8.36
CA GLU A 281 10.07 5.55 -9.12
C GLU A 281 9.80 5.58 -10.64
N ALA A 282 8.56 5.31 -11.06
CA ALA A 282 8.13 5.27 -12.47
C ALA A 282 8.84 4.20 -13.32
N ASP A 283 9.25 3.08 -12.74
CA ASP A 283 9.72 1.93 -13.50
C ASP A 283 8.54 1.02 -13.86
N VAL A 284 8.34 0.72 -15.13
CA VAL A 284 7.35 -0.25 -15.61
C VAL A 284 7.93 -1.65 -15.42
N VAL A 285 7.43 -2.36 -14.42
CA VAL A 285 7.95 -3.67 -13.98
C VAL A 285 7.09 -4.84 -14.40
N TRP A 286 5.90 -4.56 -14.93
CA TRP A 286 4.96 -5.55 -15.43
C TRP A 286 4.13 -5.00 -16.58
N MET A 287 4.07 -5.71 -17.68
CA MET A 287 3.13 -5.48 -18.78
C MET A 287 3.05 -6.72 -19.67
N CYS A 288 1.85 -7.13 -20.04
CA CYS A 288 1.58 -8.21 -21.00
C CYS A 288 1.10 -7.65 -22.34
N HIS A 289 1.31 -8.39 -23.43
CA HIS A 289 0.83 -8.04 -24.77
C HIS A 289 0.60 -9.32 -25.60
N PRO A 290 -0.48 -9.37 -26.44
CA PRO A 290 -1.46 -8.32 -26.77
C PRO A 290 -2.57 -8.11 -25.73
N GLN A 291 -2.79 -9.08 -24.84
CA GLN A 291 -3.81 -9.02 -23.78
C GLN A 291 -3.17 -9.23 -22.41
N ALA A 292 -3.89 -8.96 -21.35
CA ALA A 292 -3.38 -9.09 -20.00
C ALA A 292 -3.03 -10.54 -19.61
N ASP A 293 -3.70 -11.55 -20.17
CA ASP A 293 -3.41 -12.97 -19.98
C ASP A 293 -2.37 -13.54 -20.96
N SER A 294 -1.83 -12.70 -21.85
CA SER A 294 -0.72 -13.05 -22.76
C SER A 294 0.62 -13.07 -22.03
N ALA A 295 1.68 -13.46 -22.75
CA ALA A 295 3.03 -13.44 -22.22
C ALA A 295 3.49 -12.02 -21.86
N ALA A 296 4.28 -11.90 -20.78
CA ALA A 296 4.75 -10.60 -20.34
C ALA A 296 5.89 -10.09 -21.24
N VAL A 297 5.83 -8.79 -21.54
CA VAL A 297 6.89 -8.01 -22.19
C VAL A 297 7.88 -7.47 -21.15
N PHE A 298 7.35 -7.06 -20.00
CA PHE A 298 8.10 -6.69 -18.82
C PHE A 298 7.66 -7.56 -17.65
N SER A 299 8.61 -8.21 -17.00
CA SER A 299 8.37 -9.09 -15.86
C SER A 299 9.39 -8.92 -14.72
N ARG A 300 10.02 -7.73 -14.60
CA ARG A 300 10.93 -7.38 -13.50
C ARG A 300 10.28 -7.60 -12.13
N LEU A 301 8.96 -7.51 -12.06
CA LEU A 301 8.17 -7.86 -10.86
C LEU A 301 8.47 -9.26 -10.34
N LEU A 302 8.71 -10.24 -11.23
CA LEU A 302 8.99 -11.65 -10.90
C LEU A 302 10.46 -12.02 -11.06
N GLY A 303 11.31 -11.04 -11.39
CA GLY A 303 12.72 -11.22 -11.65
C GLY A 303 13.58 -10.14 -11.04
N ASP A 304 14.74 -9.98 -11.63
CA ASP A 304 15.63 -8.85 -11.42
C ASP A 304 15.64 -7.95 -12.67
N ALA A 305 16.66 -7.11 -12.83
CA ALA A 305 16.82 -6.25 -14.00
C ALA A 305 16.79 -7.03 -15.33
N ASN A 306 17.12 -8.32 -15.33
CA ASN A 306 17.16 -9.16 -16.53
C ASN A 306 15.78 -9.64 -17.00
N ALA A 307 14.75 -9.47 -16.18
CA ALA A 307 13.38 -9.89 -16.50
C ALA A 307 12.55 -8.83 -17.23
N GLY A 308 13.15 -7.72 -17.62
CA GLY A 308 12.54 -6.67 -18.45
C GLY A 308 11.86 -5.55 -17.66
N HIS A 309 12.16 -4.32 -18.11
CA HIS A 309 11.66 -3.09 -17.49
C HIS A 309 11.69 -1.92 -18.48
N PHE A 310 10.99 -0.85 -18.11
CA PHE A 310 11.09 0.43 -18.80
C PHE A 310 11.17 1.55 -17.74
N GLU A 311 12.38 1.88 -17.34
CA GLU A 311 12.69 2.83 -16.28
C GLU A 311 12.93 4.23 -16.84
N ILE A 312 12.39 5.24 -16.17
CA ILE A 312 12.64 6.67 -16.43
C ILE A 312 12.81 7.35 -15.07
N GLY A 313 13.94 8.03 -14.85
CA GLY A 313 14.19 8.75 -13.61
C GLY A 313 15.21 9.87 -13.77
N PRO A 314 15.44 10.70 -12.76
CA PRO A 314 16.45 11.74 -12.79
C PRO A 314 17.86 11.13 -12.85
N GLN A 315 18.78 11.79 -13.60
CA GLN A 315 20.16 11.33 -13.71
C GLN A 315 20.89 11.29 -12.34
N ARG A 316 20.54 12.17 -11.42
CA ARG A 316 20.97 12.06 -10.02
C ARG A 316 19.93 11.26 -9.28
N GLU A 317 20.34 10.16 -8.70
CA GLU A 317 19.49 9.34 -7.84
C GLU A 317 18.81 10.21 -6.77
N SER A 318 17.50 10.21 -6.80
CA SER A 318 16.65 10.89 -5.81
C SER A 318 15.31 10.18 -5.74
N LEU A 319 14.69 10.20 -4.57
CA LEU A 319 13.35 9.65 -4.42
C LEU A 319 12.32 10.62 -5.01
N PRO A 320 11.25 10.12 -5.60
CA PRO A 320 10.14 10.96 -6.05
C PRO A 320 9.44 11.59 -4.84
N LEU A 321 9.00 12.82 -5.01
CA LEU A 321 8.22 13.55 -4.01
C LEU A 321 6.80 13.00 -3.90
N SER A 322 6.24 12.54 -5.01
CA SER A 322 4.92 11.94 -5.06
C SER A 322 4.72 11.11 -6.32
N GLN A 323 3.90 10.08 -6.21
CA GLN A 323 3.25 9.43 -7.34
C GLN A 323 1.75 9.44 -7.10
N ARG A 324 0.97 9.86 -8.08
CA ARG A 324 -0.49 9.97 -7.95
C ARG A 324 -1.18 9.75 -9.28
N TYR A 325 -2.39 9.27 -9.22
CA TYR A 325 -3.29 9.31 -10.37
C TYR A 325 -3.80 10.73 -10.64
N VAL A 326 -3.97 11.08 -11.89
CA VAL A 326 -4.84 12.18 -12.29
C VAL A 326 -6.27 11.80 -11.87
N ASP A 327 -7.00 12.73 -11.22
CA ASP A 327 -8.28 12.39 -10.60
C ASP A 327 -9.29 11.81 -11.59
N GLY A 328 -9.90 10.72 -11.19
CA GLY A 328 -10.91 10.01 -11.99
C GLY A 328 -10.34 9.23 -13.18
N THR A 329 -9.03 9.03 -13.28
CA THR A 329 -8.38 8.40 -14.43
C THR A 329 -7.46 7.25 -14.06
N MET A 330 -6.88 6.59 -15.08
CA MET A 330 -5.76 5.64 -14.95
C MET A 330 -4.44 6.23 -15.48
N THR A 331 -4.35 7.54 -15.62
CA THR A 331 -3.11 8.29 -15.90
C THR A 331 -2.38 8.55 -14.59
N VAL A 332 -1.08 8.32 -14.56
CA VAL A 332 -0.23 8.44 -13.38
C VAL A 332 0.82 9.53 -13.58
N GLU A 333 0.98 10.40 -12.61
CA GLU A 333 2.05 11.38 -12.52
C GLU A 333 3.04 10.98 -11.42
N THR A 334 4.31 10.80 -11.77
CA THR A 334 5.42 10.64 -10.83
C THR A 334 6.28 11.89 -10.85
N ARG A 335 6.42 12.54 -9.70
CA ARG A 335 7.07 13.86 -9.56
C ARG A 335 8.30 13.80 -8.68
N TRP A 336 9.40 14.29 -9.19
CA TRP A 336 10.60 14.68 -8.43
C TRP A 336 10.68 16.20 -8.31
N ALA A 337 11.68 16.70 -7.60
CA ALA A 337 11.86 18.15 -7.44
C ALA A 337 11.98 18.91 -8.78
N SER A 338 12.61 18.30 -9.79
CA SER A 338 12.89 18.94 -11.07
C SER A 338 12.48 18.11 -12.30
N LEU A 339 11.73 17.03 -12.09
CA LEU A 339 11.28 16.13 -13.14
C LEU A 339 9.85 15.69 -12.88
N LEU A 340 9.05 15.55 -13.94
CA LEU A 340 7.72 14.94 -13.93
C LEU A 340 7.66 13.91 -15.04
N VAL A 341 7.20 12.71 -14.71
CA VAL A 341 6.87 11.66 -15.67
C VAL A 341 5.37 11.41 -15.61
N THR A 342 4.70 11.48 -16.77
CA THR A 342 3.28 11.16 -16.92
C THR A 342 3.13 9.89 -17.75
N ASP A 343 2.46 8.90 -17.21
CA ASP A 343 2.33 7.57 -17.77
C ASP A 343 0.87 7.20 -17.99
N TYR A 344 0.53 6.66 -19.17
CA TYR A 344 -0.79 6.14 -19.48
C TYR A 344 -0.78 5.13 -20.63
N LEU A 345 -1.80 4.27 -20.67
CA LEU A 345 -2.09 3.39 -21.80
C LEU A 345 -3.14 4.04 -22.70
N SER A 346 -2.86 4.12 -24.01
CA SER A 346 -3.76 4.74 -24.99
C SER A 346 -4.99 3.87 -25.26
N HIS A 347 -6.15 4.50 -25.40
CA HIS A 347 -7.41 3.87 -25.84
C HIS A 347 -7.64 4.00 -27.35
N ASP A 348 -6.92 4.87 -28.03
CA ASP A 348 -7.10 5.19 -29.46
C ASP A 348 -6.51 4.12 -30.41
N VAL A 349 -6.29 2.90 -29.91
CA VAL A 349 -5.66 1.82 -30.68
C VAL A 349 -6.62 0.64 -30.84
N GLY A 350 -6.53 -0.04 -31.99
CA GLY A 350 -7.35 -1.21 -32.31
C GLY A 350 -6.97 -2.46 -31.52
N ALA A 351 -7.78 -3.52 -31.68
CA ALA A 351 -7.49 -4.83 -31.11
C ALA A 351 -6.12 -5.34 -31.60
N GLY A 352 -5.39 -6.03 -30.71
CA GLY A 352 -4.05 -6.55 -31.00
C GLY A 352 -2.93 -5.49 -30.94
N ARG A 353 -3.24 -4.24 -30.59
CA ARG A 353 -2.24 -3.18 -30.41
C ARG A 353 -2.29 -2.62 -29.00
N THR A 354 -1.12 -2.31 -28.45
CA THR A 354 -0.95 -1.62 -27.17
C THR A 354 0.04 -0.48 -27.33
N ASP A 355 -0.37 0.74 -26.96
CA ASP A 355 0.51 1.90 -26.90
C ASP A 355 0.63 2.37 -25.44
N LEU A 356 1.81 2.19 -24.86
CA LEU A 356 2.19 2.78 -23.57
C LEU A 356 2.88 4.11 -23.84
N ILE A 357 2.31 5.19 -23.35
CA ILE A 357 2.82 6.56 -23.53
C ILE A 357 3.44 7.02 -22.22
N ARG A 358 4.65 7.57 -22.32
CA ARG A 358 5.42 8.11 -21.22
C ARG A 358 5.94 9.50 -21.59
N VAL A 359 5.53 10.52 -20.87
CA VAL A 359 5.89 11.92 -21.13
C VAL A 359 6.80 12.42 -20.04
N ILE A 360 7.98 12.91 -20.43
CA ILE A 360 8.95 13.47 -19.49
C ILE A 360 8.98 14.99 -19.66
N SER A 361 8.84 15.72 -18.57
CA SER A 361 8.96 17.17 -18.52
C SER A 361 9.75 17.62 -17.29
N GLY A 362 10.35 18.80 -17.34
CA GLY A 362 11.10 19.38 -16.22
C GLY A 362 12.43 19.98 -16.61
N HIS A 363 13.31 20.20 -15.60
CA HIS A 363 14.58 20.89 -15.78
C HIS A 363 15.81 20.03 -15.43
N ALA A 364 15.60 18.84 -14.87
CA ALA A 364 16.67 17.90 -14.59
C ALA A 364 16.91 16.98 -15.77
N LYS A 365 18.17 16.58 -15.99
CA LYS A 365 18.47 15.50 -16.92
C LYS A 365 17.84 14.20 -16.43
N ALA A 366 17.21 13.49 -17.35
CA ALA A 366 16.60 12.20 -17.12
C ALA A 366 17.44 11.07 -17.73
N VAL A 367 17.45 9.92 -17.09
CA VAL A 367 17.99 8.67 -17.60
C VAL A 367 16.83 7.77 -17.98
N VAL A 368 16.94 7.13 -19.13
CA VAL A 368 15.97 6.14 -19.61
C VAL A 368 16.68 4.82 -19.79
N SER A 369 16.06 3.74 -19.31
CA SER A 369 16.49 2.36 -19.55
C SER A 369 15.32 1.56 -20.11
N PHE A 370 15.45 1.12 -21.36
CA PHE A 370 14.45 0.31 -22.05
C PHE A 370 14.98 -1.09 -22.29
N ALA A 371 14.45 -2.05 -21.58
CA ALA A 371 14.85 -3.45 -21.57
C ALA A 371 13.63 -4.36 -21.82
N PRO A 372 13.08 -4.42 -23.03
CA PRO A 372 11.99 -5.34 -23.34
C PRO A 372 12.50 -6.80 -23.24
N ARG A 373 11.70 -7.66 -22.60
CA ARG A 373 12.02 -9.08 -22.41
C ARG A 373 10.76 -9.92 -22.63
N PRO A 374 10.27 -10.00 -23.87
CA PRO A 374 9.06 -10.75 -24.20
C PRO A 374 9.16 -12.22 -23.78
N GLU A 375 8.02 -12.88 -23.74
CA GLU A 375 7.87 -14.26 -23.31
C GLU A 375 8.46 -14.53 -21.90
N PHE A 376 8.24 -13.59 -20.95
CA PHE A 376 8.82 -13.70 -19.61
C PHE A 376 10.36 -13.81 -19.63
N ALA A 377 11.02 -13.03 -20.44
CA ALA A 377 12.46 -13.02 -20.65
C ALA A 377 13.05 -14.34 -21.21
N GLN A 378 12.22 -15.21 -21.81
CA GLN A 378 12.69 -16.45 -22.40
C GLN A 378 13.15 -16.30 -23.86
N ALA A 379 12.64 -15.28 -24.58
CA ALA A 379 13.03 -14.98 -25.96
C ALA A 379 14.21 -14.00 -25.99
N PRO A 380 15.31 -14.27 -26.76
CA PRO A 380 16.37 -13.30 -26.99
C PRO A 380 15.82 -12.02 -27.63
N VAL A 381 16.41 -10.86 -27.30
CA VAL A 381 15.98 -9.56 -27.85
C VAL A 381 17.17 -8.82 -28.42
N HIS A 382 16.99 -8.30 -29.64
CA HIS A 382 17.92 -7.38 -30.29
C HIS A 382 17.24 -6.05 -30.59
N LEU A 383 17.98 -4.97 -30.43
CA LEU A 383 17.49 -3.61 -30.63
C LEU A 383 18.23 -2.95 -31.76
N ARG A 384 17.52 -2.18 -32.60
CA ARG A 384 18.11 -1.36 -33.63
C ARG A 384 17.60 0.06 -33.56
N VAL A 385 18.52 1.02 -33.63
CA VAL A 385 18.17 2.43 -33.77
C VAL A 385 17.75 2.66 -35.23
N GLU A 386 16.55 3.20 -35.41
CA GLU A 386 15.99 3.60 -36.68
C GLU A 386 15.57 5.08 -36.64
N ASP A 387 15.22 5.66 -37.79
CA ASP A 387 14.65 7.01 -37.78
C ASP A 387 13.33 7.01 -37.01
N GLY A 388 13.24 7.91 -36.02
CA GLY A 388 12.08 8.01 -35.12
C GLY A 388 12.16 7.17 -33.87
N GLY A 389 13.13 6.26 -33.64
CA GLY A 389 13.22 5.51 -32.41
C GLY A 389 13.97 4.18 -32.45
N LEU A 390 13.41 3.17 -31.77
CA LEU A 390 13.98 1.81 -31.69
C LEU A 390 13.01 0.78 -32.25
N ARG A 391 13.55 -0.19 -33.00
CA ARG A 391 12.85 -1.42 -33.38
C ARG A 391 13.34 -2.59 -32.51
N VAL A 392 12.41 -3.41 -32.03
CA VAL A 392 12.69 -4.62 -31.28
C VAL A 392 12.60 -5.83 -32.24
N PHE A 393 13.62 -6.66 -32.25
CA PHE A 393 13.71 -7.85 -33.09
C PHE A 393 13.64 -9.14 -32.30
N ALA A 394 13.35 -10.23 -32.97
CA ALA A 394 13.21 -11.57 -32.42
C ALA A 394 12.00 -11.72 -31.48
N THR A 395 10.95 -10.97 -31.72
CA THR A 395 9.68 -11.06 -31.03
C THR A 395 8.62 -11.70 -31.92
N ASN A 396 7.69 -12.45 -31.33
CA ASN A 396 6.55 -13.02 -32.06
C ASN A 396 5.60 -11.92 -32.54
N GLU A 397 5.40 -10.90 -31.70
CA GLU A 397 4.61 -9.71 -32.03
C GLU A 397 5.52 -8.52 -32.32
N PRO A 398 5.25 -7.74 -33.38
CA PRO A 398 6.07 -6.58 -33.73
C PRO A 398 6.03 -5.52 -32.63
N MET A 399 7.18 -4.88 -32.36
CA MET A 399 7.30 -3.89 -31.28
C MET A 399 8.29 -2.81 -31.66
N VAL A 400 7.92 -1.56 -31.41
CA VAL A 400 8.79 -0.39 -31.58
C VAL A 400 8.66 0.58 -30.42
N LEU A 401 9.74 1.30 -30.09
CA LEU A 401 9.72 2.45 -29.19
C LEU A 401 9.95 3.72 -29.99
N ARG A 402 8.88 4.46 -30.26
CA ARG A 402 8.99 5.75 -30.91
C ARG A 402 9.50 6.80 -29.91
N ALA A 403 10.60 7.44 -30.24
CA ALA A 403 11.24 8.49 -29.44
C ALA A 403 12.15 9.32 -30.34
N PRO A 404 11.59 10.21 -31.17
CA PRO A 404 12.37 10.97 -32.16
C PRO A 404 13.37 11.88 -31.47
N GLY A 405 14.58 11.96 -32.06
CA GLY A 405 15.66 12.81 -31.53
C GLY A 405 16.39 12.28 -30.31
N VAL A 406 16.03 11.14 -29.79
CA VAL A 406 16.72 10.50 -28.64
C VAL A 406 17.97 9.78 -29.15
N ALA A 407 19.12 10.07 -28.53
CA ALA A 407 20.38 9.37 -28.80
C ALA A 407 20.45 8.13 -27.89
N TRP A 408 20.39 6.95 -28.51
CA TRP A 408 20.39 5.69 -27.83
C TRP A 408 21.77 5.03 -27.78
N GLU A 409 22.14 4.50 -26.62
CA GLU A 409 23.23 3.55 -26.40
C GLU A 409 22.63 2.15 -26.22
N ILE A 410 23.01 1.21 -27.08
CA ILE A 410 22.58 -0.20 -26.96
C ILE A 410 23.68 -0.98 -26.26
N VAL A 411 23.33 -1.63 -25.15
CA VAL A 411 24.24 -2.41 -24.32
C VAL A 411 23.81 -3.88 -24.34
N ALA A 412 24.76 -4.77 -24.60
CA ALA A 412 24.53 -6.21 -24.50
C ALA A 412 24.28 -6.63 -23.05
N ASP A 413 23.28 -7.47 -22.84
CA ASP A 413 22.84 -7.97 -21.53
C ASP A 413 22.51 -9.47 -21.65
N GLY A 414 23.55 -10.29 -21.61
CA GLY A 414 23.44 -11.75 -21.86
C GLY A 414 23.00 -12.06 -23.29
N VAL A 415 21.84 -12.68 -23.43
CA VAL A 415 21.21 -12.98 -24.73
C VAL A 415 20.30 -11.86 -25.22
N HIS A 416 20.20 -10.80 -24.46
CA HIS A 416 19.35 -9.65 -24.73
C HIS A 416 20.18 -8.38 -24.96
N GLU A 417 19.50 -7.33 -25.38
CA GLU A 417 20.04 -5.97 -25.46
C GLU A 417 19.13 -5.01 -24.68
N THR A 418 19.75 -3.98 -24.09
CA THR A 418 19.09 -2.91 -23.36
C THR A 418 19.48 -1.57 -24.00
N ALA A 419 18.51 -0.72 -24.29
CA ALA A 419 18.77 0.63 -24.77
C ALA A 419 18.77 1.63 -23.61
N ARG A 420 19.78 2.50 -23.57
CA ARG A 420 19.92 3.57 -22.57
C ARG A 420 20.01 4.92 -23.26
N ALA A 421 19.47 5.94 -22.61
CA ALA A 421 19.60 7.32 -23.07
C ALA A 421 19.67 8.28 -21.88
N VAL A 422 20.34 9.41 -22.09
CA VAL A 422 20.32 10.56 -21.19
C VAL A 422 19.67 11.73 -21.94
N LEU A 423 18.66 12.34 -21.34
CA LEU A 423 17.82 13.36 -21.93
C LEU A 423 17.90 14.66 -21.14
N ASP A 424 17.66 15.78 -21.82
CA ASP A 424 17.46 17.08 -21.20
C ASP A 424 16.09 17.64 -21.58
N PRO A 425 15.04 17.47 -20.77
CA PRO A 425 13.70 17.94 -21.05
C PRO A 425 13.50 19.44 -20.82
N SER A 426 14.55 20.20 -20.49
CA SER A 426 14.45 21.63 -20.22
C SER A 426 14.03 22.48 -21.43
N GLN A 427 14.19 21.96 -22.64
CA GLN A 427 13.82 22.63 -23.90
C GLN A 427 12.42 22.24 -24.40
N GLY A 428 11.75 21.31 -23.74
CA GLY A 428 10.43 20.79 -24.09
C GLY A 428 10.24 19.37 -23.60
N SER A 429 9.00 18.95 -23.46
CA SER A 429 8.68 17.57 -23.05
C SER A 429 9.16 16.57 -24.10
N VAL A 430 9.61 15.40 -23.61
CA VAL A 430 10.00 14.26 -24.45
C VAL A 430 8.95 13.18 -24.31
N VAL A 431 8.45 12.69 -25.44
CA VAL A 431 7.40 11.66 -25.51
C VAL A 431 8.00 10.34 -25.95
N PHE A 432 7.79 9.31 -25.18
CA PHE A 432 8.06 7.91 -25.52
C PHE A 432 6.76 7.19 -25.81
N GLU A 433 6.68 6.51 -26.95
CA GLU A 433 5.54 5.70 -27.35
C GLU A 433 6.02 4.26 -27.58
N LEU A 434 5.86 3.41 -26.57
CA LEU A 434 6.05 1.97 -26.77
C LEU A 434 4.82 1.42 -27.48
N ARG A 435 4.99 1.04 -28.73
CA ARG A 435 3.95 0.52 -29.61
C ARG A 435 4.17 -0.98 -29.80
N CYS A 436 3.30 -1.79 -29.24
CA CYS A 436 3.28 -3.24 -29.41
C CYS A 436 2.18 -3.62 -30.41
N GLY A 437 2.41 -4.62 -31.25
CA GLY A 437 1.51 -5.04 -32.33
C GLY A 437 1.70 -4.25 -33.64
N THR A 438 2.80 -3.49 -33.78
CA THR A 438 3.11 -2.73 -35.00
C THR A 438 4.60 -2.48 -35.13
N GLU A 439 5.05 -2.27 -36.38
CA GLU A 439 6.41 -1.81 -36.72
C GLU A 439 6.48 -0.32 -37.04
N ASP A 440 5.38 0.41 -36.92
CA ASP A 440 5.24 1.79 -37.36
C ASP A 440 5.88 2.78 -36.35
N LEU A 441 6.97 3.42 -36.78
CA LEU A 441 7.65 4.50 -36.07
C LEU A 441 7.22 5.91 -36.54
N SER A 442 6.28 6.00 -37.50
CA SER A 442 5.80 7.29 -38.01
C SER A 442 5.17 8.14 -36.91
N GLU A 443 5.11 9.44 -37.13
CA GLU A 443 4.43 10.36 -36.24
C GLU A 443 2.94 10.02 -36.15
N SER A 444 2.40 10.05 -34.92
CA SER A 444 0.98 9.88 -34.71
C SER A 444 0.23 11.04 -35.37
N PRO A 445 -0.89 10.79 -36.08
CA PRO A 445 -1.70 11.85 -36.67
C PRO A 445 -2.41 12.72 -35.58
N VAL A 446 -2.43 12.26 -34.33
CA VAL A 446 -3.00 12.95 -33.17
C VAL A 446 -1.87 13.29 -32.21
N ASP A 447 -1.77 14.54 -31.80
CA ASP A 447 -0.78 15.00 -30.83
C ASP A 447 -0.96 14.32 -29.46
N GLU A 448 0.09 14.34 -28.62
CA GLU A 448 0.10 13.65 -27.34
C GLU A 448 -0.96 14.21 -26.39
N ASP A 449 -1.09 15.52 -26.28
CA ASP A 449 -2.05 16.15 -25.39
C ASP A 449 -3.49 15.71 -25.70
N SER A 450 -3.84 15.66 -26.99
CA SER A 450 -5.16 15.19 -27.44
C SER A 450 -5.37 13.68 -27.16
N ARG A 451 -4.33 12.86 -27.29
CA ARG A 451 -4.42 11.42 -26.97
C ARG A 451 -4.56 11.20 -25.47
N ARG A 452 -3.83 11.96 -24.67
CA ARG A 452 -3.93 11.90 -23.21
C ARG A 452 -5.31 12.32 -22.73
N GLU A 453 -5.83 13.45 -23.25
CA GLU A 453 -7.19 13.91 -22.90
C GLU A 453 -8.25 12.87 -23.25
N ARG A 454 -8.15 12.16 -24.38
CA ARG A 454 -9.08 11.07 -24.71
C ARG A 454 -8.96 9.90 -23.75
N ALA A 455 -7.75 9.49 -23.39
CA ALA A 455 -7.52 8.43 -22.43
C ALA A 455 -8.06 8.81 -21.04
N GLU A 456 -7.86 10.04 -20.61
CA GLU A 456 -8.37 10.56 -19.35
C GLU A 456 -9.90 10.71 -19.36
N SER A 457 -10.47 11.23 -20.44
CA SER A 457 -11.92 11.38 -20.57
C SER A 457 -12.63 10.04 -20.55
N TYR A 458 -12.10 8.99 -21.18
CA TYR A 458 -12.66 7.65 -21.14
C TYR A 458 -12.91 7.17 -19.69
N TRP A 459 -11.94 7.37 -18.80
CA TRP A 459 -12.06 6.97 -17.40
C TRP A 459 -12.90 7.94 -16.58
N ARG A 460 -12.74 9.24 -16.82
CA ARG A 460 -13.42 10.30 -16.07
C ARG A 460 -14.92 10.31 -16.35
N ASP A 461 -15.31 10.15 -17.62
CA ASP A 461 -16.71 10.11 -18.02
C ASP A 461 -17.41 8.90 -17.39
N TRP A 462 -16.78 7.73 -17.44
CA TRP A 462 -17.29 6.56 -16.76
C TRP A 462 -17.39 6.75 -15.23
N ALA A 463 -16.34 7.28 -14.61
CA ALA A 463 -16.33 7.49 -13.15
C ALA A 463 -17.41 8.48 -12.68
N GLN A 464 -17.86 9.41 -13.55
CA GLN A 464 -18.95 10.33 -13.27
C GLN A 464 -20.33 9.67 -13.28
N THR A 465 -20.49 8.52 -13.92
CA THR A 465 -21.77 7.76 -13.92
C THR A 465 -22.01 7.01 -12.61
N LEU A 466 -20.97 6.86 -11.77
CA LEU A 466 -21.06 6.07 -10.55
C LEU A 466 -21.88 6.76 -9.45
N THR A 467 -22.67 5.97 -8.75
CA THR A 467 -23.35 6.35 -7.51
C THR A 467 -22.49 5.93 -6.32
N LEU A 468 -21.67 6.86 -5.84
CA LEU A 468 -20.74 6.57 -4.74
C LEU A 468 -21.41 6.72 -3.37
N PRO A 469 -21.07 5.86 -2.37
CA PRO A 469 -21.54 6.03 -1.00
C PRO A 469 -21.02 7.33 -0.39
N ALA A 470 -21.69 7.82 0.66
CA ALA A 470 -21.34 9.10 1.30
C ALA A 470 -19.95 9.11 1.98
N LEU A 471 -19.44 7.92 2.37
CA LEU A 471 -18.16 7.79 3.05
C LEU A 471 -17.05 7.38 2.08
N ASN A 472 -15.85 7.97 2.26
CA ASN A 472 -14.63 7.62 1.53
C ASN A 472 -14.78 7.62 0.00
N GLN A 473 -15.51 8.57 -0.55
CA GLN A 473 -15.77 8.65 -2.01
C GLN A 473 -14.50 8.58 -2.87
N PRO A 474 -13.37 9.24 -2.54
CA PRO A 474 -12.15 9.12 -3.33
C PRO A 474 -11.61 7.68 -3.39
N LEU A 475 -11.64 6.96 -2.26
CA LEU A 475 -11.19 5.56 -2.19
C LEU A 475 -12.14 4.63 -2.96
N MET A 476 -13.45 4.84 -2.81
CA MET A 476 -14.46 4.06 -3.55
C MET A 476 -14.34 4.28 -5.06
N LYS A 477 -14.18 5.54 -5.51
CA LYS A 477 -13.92 5.87 -6.92
C LYS A 477 -12.66 5.16 -7.43
N ARG A 478 -11.56 5.21 -6.68
CA ARG A 478 -10.30 4.54 -7.07
C ARG A 478 -10.47 3.02 -7.13
N SER A 479 -11.17 2.41 -6.18
CA SER A 479 -11.46 0.97 -6.19
C SER A 479 -12.30 0.58 -7.40
N ALA A 480 -13.33 1.36 -7.72
CA ALA A 480 -14.17 1.13 -8.89
C ALA A 480 -13.37 1.22 -10.20
N LEU A 481 -12.50 2.25 -10.34
CA LEU A 481 -11.59 2.39 -11.49
C LEU A 481 -10.61 1.21 -11.60
N THR A 482 -10.12 0.70 -10.47
CA THR A 482 -9.26 -0.48 -10.45
C THR A 482 -10.00 -1.73 -10.93
N LEU A 483 -11.21 -1.98 -10.42
CA LEU A 483 -12.04 -3.09 -10.89
C LEU A 483 -12.40 -2.94 -12.38
N ARG A 484 -12.77 -1.75 -12.81
CA ARG A 484 -13.06 -1.47 -14.23
C ARG A 484 -11.82 -1.69 -15.11
N GLY A 485 -10.62 -1.38 -14.59
CA GLY A 485 -9.34 -1.62 -15.27
C GLY A 485 -9.01 -3.10 -15.48
N LEU A 486 -9.67 -4.01 -14.75
CA LEU A 486 -9.55 -5.46 -14.89
C LEU A 486 -10.62 -6.05 -15.84
N VAL A 487 -11.55 -5.26 -16.33
CA VAL A 487 -12.55 -5.69 -17.33
C VAL A 487 -11.94 -5.60 -18.72
N HIS A 488 -11.98 -6.69 -19.47
CA HIS A 488 -11.49 -6.72 -20.85
C HIS A 488 -12.56 -6.16 -21.81
N ALA A 489 -12.27 -5.01 -22.42
CA ALA A 489 -13.25 -4.25 -23.21
C ALA A 489 -13.81 -5.00 -24.42
N ASP A 490 -12.98 -5.80 -25.10
CA ASP A 490 -13.38 -6.46 -26.34
C ASP A 490 -14.23 -7.72 -26.10
N THR A 491 -14.10 -8.36 -24.93
CA THR A 491 -14.79 -9.63 -24.63
C THR A 491 -15.80 -9.54 -23.49
N GLY A 492 -15.63 -8.58 -22.56
CA GLY A 492 -16.40 -8.49 -21.33
C GLY A 492 -15.87 -9.38 -20.19
N ALA A 493 -14.88 -10.23 -20.42
CA ALA A 493 -14.24 -11.03 -19.38
C ALA A 493 -13.64 -10.15 -18.29
N ILE A 494 -13.61 -10.61 -17.05
CA ILE A 494 -13.05 -9.88 -15.91
C ILE A 494 -11.91 -10.70 -15.29
N MET A 495 -10.70 -10.16 -15.28
CA MET A 495 -9.53 -10.79 -14.66
C MET A 495 -9.67 -10.85 -13.14
N ALA A 496 -9.23 -11.95 -12.53
CA ALA A 496 -9.12 -12.02 -11.07
C ALA A 496 -7.98 -11.12 -10.54
N ALA A 497 -6.87 -11.03 -11.28
CA ALA A 497 -5.79 -10.08 -11.01
C ALA A 497 -5.02 -9.72 -12.30
N ALA A 498 -4.23 -8.64 -12.24
CA ALA A 498 -3.41 -8.18 -13.36
C ALA A 498 -2.10 -8.97 -13.54
N THR A 499 -1.73 -9.81 -12.57
CA THR A 499 -0.38 -10.40 -12.45
C THR A 499 -0.41 -11.92 -12.30
N SER A 500 0.74 -12.53 -12.58
CA SER A 500 1.01 -13.93 -12.26
C SER A 500 1.98 -14.04 -11.10
N SER A 501 1.91 -15.14 -10.37
CA SER A 501 2.95 -15.68 -9.48
C SER A 501 3.40 -14.78 -8.34
N LEU A 502 2.57 -13.82 -7.93
CA LEU A 502 2.79 -13.12 -6.67
C LEU A 502 2.48 -14.07 -5.50
N PRO A 503 3.32 -14.09 -4.44
CA PRO A 503 3.19 -15.03 -3.35
C PRO A 503 2.09 -14.64 -2.37
N GLU A 504 1.36 -15.64 -1.85
CA GLU A 504 0.50 -15.46 -0.68
C GLU A 504 1.31 -15.16 0.58
N GLU A 505 2.53 -15.72 0.64
CA GLU A 505 3.51 -15.48 1.69
C GLU A 505 4.91 -15.39 1.04
N ILE A 506 5.69 -14.35 1.39
CA ILE A 506 7.03 -14.17 0.83
C ILE A 506 7.92 -15.38 1.15
N GLY A 507 8.53 -15.94 0.10
CA GLY A 507 9.32 -17.18 0.18
C GLY A 507 8.47 -18.46 0.12
N GLY A 508 7.15 -18.32 0.07
CA GLY A 508 6.20 -19.44 -0.05
C GLY A 508 6.13 -20.01 -1.47
N VAL A 509 5.41 -21.13 -1.60
CA VAL A 509 5.25 -21.85 -2.88
C VAL A 509 3.90 -21.66 -3.54
N ARG A 510 3.00 -20.93 -2.89
CA ARG A 510 1.63 -20.66 -3.36
C ARG A 510 1.62 -19.38 -4.18
N ASN A 511 2.15 -19.48 -5.40
CA ASN A 511 2.36 -18.38 -6.34
C ASN A 511 1.61 -18.73 -7.61
N TRP A 512 0.37 -18.19 -7.77
CA TRP A 512 -0.54 -18.61 -8.81
C TRP A 512 -0.67 -17.56 -9.91
N ASP A 513 -1.04 -18.01 -11.11
CA ASP A 513 -1.40 -17.11 -12.21
C ASP A 513 -2.88 -16.76 -12.12
N TYR A 514 -3.19 -15.49 -11.80
CA TYR A 514 -4.54 -14.97 -11.63
C TYR A 514 -5.01 -14.07 -12.78
N ARG A 515 -4.31 -14.04 -13.91
CA ARG A 515 -4.64 -13.16 -15.05
C ARG A 515 -5.86 -13.60 -15.86
N TYR A 516 -6.51 -14.65 -15.45
CA TYR A 516 -7.66 -15.26 -16.11
C TYR A 516 -8.98 -14.84 -15.49
N CYS A 517 -10.08 -15.17 -16.19
CA CYS A 517 -11.43 -14.90 -15.75
C CYS A 517 -11.97 -16.09 -14.92
N TRP A 518 -12.00 -15.97 -13.60
CA TRP A 518 -12.74 -16.87 -12.72
C TRP A 518 -14.22 -16.51 -12.75
N ILE A 519 -15.08 -17.52 -12.96
CA ILE A 519 -16.54 -17.30 -13.05
C ILE A 519 -17.08 -16.64 -11.78
N ARG A 520 -16.69 -17.14 -10.60
CA ARG A 520 -17.09 -16.62 -9.29
C ARG A 520 -16.61 -15.18 -9.08
N ASP A 521 -15.31 -14.95 -9.26
CA ASP A 521 -14.66 -13.65 -8.98
C ASP A 521 -15.17 -12.56 -9.92
N ALA A 522 -15.35 -12.89 -11.19
CA ALA A 522 -15.92 -12.00 -12.19
C ALA A 522 -17.37 -11.62 -11.87
N ALA A 523 -18.20 -12.58 -11.45
CA ALA A 523 -19.57 -12.31 -11.04
C ALA A 523 -19.62 -11.37 -9.82
N MET A 524 -18.75 -11.57 -8.83
CA MET A 524 -18.66 -10.70 -7.63
C MET A 524 -18.15 -9.30 -7.97
N THR A 525 -17.18 -9.20 -8.87
CA THR A 525 -16.66 -7.91 -9.35
C THR A 525 -17.74 -7.13 -10.10
N ALA A 526 -18.45 -7.80 -11.02
CA ALA A 526 -19.56 -7.21 -11.76
C ALA A 526 -20.69 -6.75 -10.82
N ALA A 527 -21.07 -7.56 -9.83
CA ALA A 527 -22.07 -7.20 -8.82
C ALA A 527 -21.66 -5.95 -8.01
N SER A 528 -20.37 -5.83 -7.68
CA SER A 528 -19.84 -4.65 -7.01
C SER A 528 -19.99 -3.39 -7.86
N LEU A 529 -19.73 -3.46 -9.16
CA LEU A 529 -19.93 -2.35 -10.11
C LEU A 529 -21.41 -2.01 -10.30
N VAL A 530 -22.30 -3.02 -10.39
CA VAL A 530 -23.77 -2.82 -10.43
C VAL A 530 -24.24 -2.07 -9.18
N SER A 531 -23.71 -2.39 -8.00
CA SER A 531 -24.05 -1.69 -6.76
C SER A 531 -23.68 -0.20 -6.77
N LEU A 532 -22.64 0.15 -7.54
CA LEU A 532 -22.21 1.54 -7.78
C LEU A 532 -22.94 2.20 -8.97
N GLY A 533 -23.88 1.51 -9.61
CA GLY A 533 -24.69 2.04 -10.70
C GLY A 533 -24.20 1.73 -12.11
N SER A 534 -23.04 1.07 -12.27
CA SER A 534 -22.51 0.66 -13.58
C SER A 534 -22.98 -0.74 -13.93
N THR A 535 -23.76 -0.87 -15.01
CA THR A 535 -24.38 -2.14 -15.45
C THR A 535 -23.70 -2.75 -16.66
N ASP A 536 -22.99 -1.95 -17.46
CA ASP A 536 -22.42 -2.37 -18.75
C ASP A 536 -21.39 -3.50 -18.58
N GLU A 537 -20.59 -3.45 -17.49
CA GLU A 537 -19.59 -4.47 -17.18
C GLU A 537 -20.25 -5.82 -16.84
N ALA A 538 -21.36 -5.77 -16.12
CA ALA A 538 -22.14 -6.97 -15.78
C ALA A 538 -22.78 -7.58 -17.04
N GLU A 539 -23.34 -6.75 -17.91
CA GLU A 539 -23.91 -7.18 -19.19
C GLU A 539 -22.84 -7.76 -20.10
N GLY A 540 -21.69 -7.11 -20.20
CA GLY A 540 -20.53 -7.60 -20.96
C GLY A 540 -20.05 -8.96 -20.45
N TYR A 541 -19.90 -9.12 -19.14
CA TYR A 541 -19.49 -10.39 -18.54
C TYR A 541 -20.51 -11.51 -18.76
N LEU A 542 -21.81 -11.24 -18.58
CA LEU A 542 -22.85 -12.24 -18.81
C LEU A 542 -22.93 -12.66 -20.28
N ASN A 543 -22.75 -11.74 -21.23
CA ASN A 543 -22.65 -12.04 -22.64
C ASN A 543 -21.42 -12.91 -22.96
N TRP A 544 -20.27 -12.60 -22.37
CA TRP A 544 -19.06 -13.43 -22.49
C TRP A 544 -19.29 -14.85 -21.94
N LEU A 545 -19.90 -14.97 -20.75
CA LEU A 545 -20.19 -16.26 -20.13
C LEU A 545 -21.17 -17.08 -20.98
N HIS A 546 -22.20 -16.44 -21.53
CA HIS A 546 -23.14 -17.10 -22.45
C HIS A 546 -22.39 -17.68 -23.67
N GLY A 547 -21.51 -16.90 -24.29
CA GLY A 547 -20.64 -17.37 -25.37
C GLY A 547 -19.75 -18.56 -24.97
N VAL A 548 -19.21 -18.57 -23.75
CA VAL A 548 -18.44 -19.73 -23.23
C VAL A 548 -19.33 -20.97 -23.13
N ILE A 549 -20.54 -20.84 -22.57
CA ILE A 549 -21.48 -21.97 -22.38
C ILE A 549 -21.94 -22.52 -23.73
N GLU A 550 -22.21 -21.69 -24.74
CA GLU A 550 -22.61 -22.12 -26.09
C GLU A 550 -21.57 -23.05 -26.76
N THR A 551 -20.28 -22.92 -26.37
CA THR A 551 -19.25 -23.81 -26.91
C THR A 551 -19.18 -25.18 -26.20
N MET A 552 -19.93 -25.37 -25.13
CA MET A 552 -19.88 -26.56 -24.27
C MET A 552 -20.95 -27.57 -24.58
N HIS A 553 -20.76 -28.81 -24.12
CA HIS A 553 -21.76 -29.89 -24.24
C HIS A 553 -22.82 -29.87 -23.13
N GLY A 554 -22.72 -28.91 -22.18
CA GLY A 554 -23.67 -28.70 -21.08
C GLY A 554 -23.09 -27.82 -20.00
N PRO A 555 -23.90 -26.96 -19.36
CA PRO A 555 -23.43 -25.98 -18.35
C PRO A 555 -22.87 -26.65 -17.10
N GLU A 556 -23.22 -27.93 -16.82
CA GLU A 556 -22.65 -28.68 -15.70
C GLU A 556 -21.15 -28.98 -15.84
N ARG A 557 -20.59 -28.78 -17.05
CA ARG A 557 -19.16 -28.94 -17.35
C ARG A 557 -18.37 -27.64 -17.28
N LEU A 558 -18.98 -26.57 -16.79
CA LEU A 558 -18.33 -25.27 -16.66
C LEU A 558 -17.06 -25.40 -15.80
N HIS A 559 -15.93 -24.94 -16.35
CA HIS A 559 -14.68 -24.83 -15.62
C HIS A 559 -14.70 -23.63 -14.67
N PRO A 560 -13.95 -23.65 -13.58
CA PRO A 560 -13.89 -22.50 -12.66
C PRO A 560 -13.37 -21.22 -13.31
N LEU A 561 -12.48 -21.33 -14.30
CA LEU A 561 -11.83 -20.21 -14.97
C LEU A 561 -11.55 -20.49 -16.45
N TYR A 562 -11.41 -19.40 -17.20
CA TYR A 562 -11.11 -19.39 -18.63
C TYR A 562 -10.13 -18.28 -18.97
N ALA A 563 -9.47 -18.38 -20.14
CA ALA A 563 -8.76 -17.25 -20.73
C ALA A 563 -9.75 -16.10 -21.02
N LEU A 564 -9.25 -14.88 -21.17
CA LEU A 564 -10.09 -13.71 -21.49
C LEU A 564 -10.85 -13.87 -22.80
N SER A 565 -10.31 -14.67 -23.73
CA SER A 565 -10.98 -15.06 -24.99
C SER A 565 -12.15 -16.04 -24.80
N GLY A 566 -12.37 -16.59 -23.61
CA GLY A 566 -13.35 -17.67 -23.35
C GLY A 566 -12.82 -19.07 -23.61
N MET A 567 -11.58 -19.22 -24.05
CA MET A 567 -10.98 -20.54 -24.28
C MET A 567 -10.55 -21.22 -22.96
N ILE A 568 -10.62 -22.55 -22.94
CA ILE A 568 -10.08 -23.37 -21.84
C ILE A 568 -8.55 -23.21 -21.80
N LEU A 569 -7.99 -23.09 -20.59
CA LEU A 569 -6.55 -22.95 -20.42
C LEU A 569 -5.79 -24.24 -20.77
N GLY A 570 -4.58 -24.04 -21.29
CA GLY A 570 -3.58 -25.09 -21.35
C GLY A 570 -3.09 -25.53 -19.95
N PRO A 571 -2.23 -26.55 -19.90
CA PRO A 571 -1.65 -27.01 -18.63
C PRO A 571 -0.80 -25.91 -17.98
N GLU A 572 -0.82 -25.86 -16.64
CA GLU A 572 0.06 -25.01 -15.86
C GLU A 572 1.53 -25.36 -16.12
N ALA A 573 2.34 -24.34 -16.37
CA ALA A 573 3.78 -24.49 -16.59
C ALA A 573 4.57 -23.65 -15.57
N VAL A 574 5.84 -24.03 -15.35
CA VAL A 574 6.78 -23.34 -14.47
C VAL A 574 7.86 -22.66 -15.31
N ILE A 575 8.19 -21.42 -14.96
CA ILE A 575 9.29 -20.67 -15.55
C ILE A 575 10.47 -20.69 -14.58
N ASP A 576 11.40 -21.63 -14.78
CA ASP A 576 12.54 -21.84 -13.86
C ASP A 576 13.59 -20.72 -13.94
N SER A 577 13.63 -19.97 -15.05
CA SER A 577 14.58 -18.87 -15.27
C SER A 577 14.32 -17.65 -14.40
N LEU A 578 13.08 -17.47 -13.89
CA LEU A 578 12.72 -16.34 -13.05
C LEU A 578 12.80 -16.70 -11.56
N PRO A 579 13.42 -15.83 -10.73
CA PRO A 579 13.55 -16.07 -9.28
C PRO A 579 12.23 -15.94 -8.51
N GLY A 580 11.20 -15.33 -9.10
CA GLY A 580 9.93 -14.98 -8.44
C GLY A 580 10.01 -13.70 -7.61
N TYR A 581 8.86 -13.15 -7.29
CA TYR A 581 8.75 -11.95 -6.47
C TYR A 581 9.42 -12.16 -5.11
N ALA A 582 10.40 -11.32 -4.78
CA ALA A 582 11.22 -11.44 -3.56
C ALA A 582 11.80 -12.86 -3.34
N GLY A 583 12.17 -13.54 -4.43
CA GLY A 583 12.71 -14.90 -4.38
C GLY A 583 11.66 -16.00 -4.17
N SER A 584 10.39 -15.70 -4.28
CA SER A 584 9.28 -16.66 -4.06
C SER A 584 9.05 -17.50 -5.30
N ARG A 585 9.44 -18.77 -5.23
CA ARG A 585 9.30 -19.76 -6.31
C ARG A 585 8.20 -20.78 -6.02
N PRO A 586 7.64 -21.42 -7.06
CA PRO A 586 7.92 -21.29 -8.49
C PRO A 586 7.18 -20.10 -9.13
N VAL A 587 7.67 -19.60 -10.27
CA VAL A 587 6.93 -18.74 -11.18
C VAL A 587 6.10 -19.61 -12.10
N ARG A 588 4.78 -19.33 -12.20
CA ARG A 588 3.83 -20.14 -12.99
C ARG A 588 3.17 -19.33 -14.08
N VAL A 589 2.83 -20.02 -15.16
CA VAL A 589 1.94 -19.54 -16.23
C VAL A 589 0.86 -20.58 -16.44
N GLY A 590 -0.38 -20.13 -16.62
CA GLY A 590 -1.52 -21.02 -16.54
C GLY A 590 -1.90 -21.33 -15.09
N ASN A 591 -3.04 -22.00 -14.90
CA ASN A 591 -3.49 -22.36 -13.56
C ASN A 591 -4.21 -23.72 -13.58
N ALA A 592 -3.70 -24.68 -12.82
CA ALA A 592 -4.25 -26.03 -12.74
C ALA A 592 -5.63 -26.08 -12.06
N ALA A 593 -6.09 -25.01 -11.41
CA ALA A 593 -7.47 -24.91 -10.94
C ALA A 593 -8.48 -25.02 -12.09
N ASN A 594 -8.07 -24.75 -13.34
CA ASN A 594 -8.89 -24.95 -14.53
C ASN A 594 -9.43 -26.40 -14.66
N ALA A 595 -8.72 -27.38 -14.15
CA ALA A 595 -9.16 -28.79 -14.18
C ALA A 595 -9.98 -29.21 -12.95
N GLN A 596 -10.23 -28.32 -12.02
CA GLN A 596 -10.97 -28.58 -10.79
C GLN A 596 -12.49 -28.55 -11.01
N VAL A 597 -13.20 -29.20 -10.11
CA VAL A 597 -14.64 -29.03 -9.94
C VAL A 597 -14.84 -28.02 -8.81
N GLN A 598 -15.55 -26.94 -9.07
CA GLN A 598 -15.91 -25.92 -8.09
C GLN A 598 -17.41 -25.62 -8.24
N LEU A 599 -18.23 -26.06 -7.27
CA LEU A 599 -19.68 -25.91 -7.34
C LEU A 599 -20.17 -24.53 -6.93
N ASP A 600 -19.32 -23.73 -6.35
CA ASP A 600 -19.58 -22.35 -5.92
C ASP A 600 -19.53 -21.32 -7.08
N VAL A 601 -19.31 -21.76 -8.31
CA VAL A 601 -19.32 -20.88 -9.48
C VAL A 601 -20.73 -20.50 -9.94
N PHE A 602 -21.75 -21.33 -9.69
CA PHE A 602 -23.09 -21.16 -10.23
C PHE A 602 -23.90 -20.08 -9.50
N GLY A 603 -23.90 -20.11 -8.17
CA GLY A 603 -24.68 -19.17 -7.35
C GLY A 603 -24.34 -17.70 -7.56
N PRO A 604 -23.07 -17.30 -7.61
CA PRO A 604 -22.70 -15.92 -7.87
C PRO A 604 -23.21 -15.35 -9.19
N VAL A 605 -23.31 -16.17 -10.25
CA VAL A 605 -23.88 -15.76 -11.53
C VAL A 605 -25.37 -15.44 -11.39
N VAL A 606 -26.13 -16.31 -10.73
CA VAL A 606 -27.57 -16.08 -10.49
C VAL A 606 -27.78 -14.84 -9.60
N ALA A 607 -26.94 -14.67 -8.57
CA ALA A 607 -26.99 -13.50 -7.70
C ALA A 607 -26.70 -12.19 -8.50
N LEU A 608 -25.69 -12.20 -9.37
CA LEU A 608 -25.39 -11.06 -10.25
C LEU A 608 -26.60 -10.71 -11.15
N ILE A 609 -27.21 -11.70 -11.78
CA ILE A 609 -28.40 -11.48 -12.63
C ILE A 609 -29.55 -10.86 -11.80
N SER A 610 -29.77 -11.34 -10.57
CA SER A 610 -30.77 -10.77 -9.65
C SER A 610 -30.48 -9.30 -9.33
N ASP A 611 -29.22 -8.96 -9.05
CA ASP A 611 -28.81 -7.57 -8.75
C ASP A 611 -28.96 -6.67 -9.98
N LEU A 612 -28.58 -7.15 -11.16
CA LEU A 612 -28.72 -6.45 -12.44
C LEU A 612 -30.20 -6.19 -12.77
N VAL A 613 -31.08 -7.21 -12.62
CA VAL A 613 -32.51 -7.06 -12.83
C VAL A 613 -33.11 -6.02 -11.88
N ARG A 614 -32.73 -6.06 -10.59
CA ARG A 614 -33.16 -5.06 -9.61
C ARG A 614 -32.75 -3.66 -10.04
N LYS A 615 -31.50 -3.49 -10.49
CA LYS A 615 -30.98 -2.21 -10.95
C LYS A 615 -31.68 -1.70 -12.22
N ARG A 616 -31.98 -2.58 -13.17
CA ARG A 616 -32.77 -2.25 -14.36
C ARG A 616 -34.20 -1.80 -14.01
N VAL A 617 -34.83 -2.45 -13.01
CA VAL A 617 -36.14 -2.00 -12.49
C VAL A 617 -36.05 -0.62 -11.87
N GLU A 618 -35.05 -0.36 -11.02
CA GLU A 618 -34.81 0.94 -10.41
C GLU A 618 -34.62 2.05 -11.47
N ASN A 619 -33.91 1.73 -12.55
CA ASN A 619 -33.65 2.64 -13.67
C ASN A 619 -34.86 2.78 -14.63
N GLY A 620 -35.95 2.04 -14.41
CA GLY A 620 -37.14 2.09 -15.26
C GLY A 620 -36.98 1.43 -16.63
N THR A 621 -36.05 0.47 -16.76
CA THR A 621 -35.81 -0.27 -18.00
C THR A 621 -37.06 -1.09 -18.38
N ALA A 622 -37.52 -1.01 -19.63
CA ALA A 622 -38.79 -1.62 -20.09
C ALA A 622 -38.80 -3.15 -19.95
N VAL A 623 -37.64 -3.80 -20.16
CA VAL A 623 -37.45 -5.24 -19.96
C VAL A 623 -36.32 -5.43 -18.96
N ALA A 624 -36.66 -5.63 -17.70
CA ALA A 624 -35.68 -5.78 -16.63
C ALA A 624 -35.02 -7.18 -16.66
N LEU A 625 -35.77 -8.23 -16.93
CA LEU A 625 -35.28 -9.62 -17.11
C LEU A 625 -35.39 -9.97 -18.60
N THR A 626 -34.26 -10.22 -19.25
CA THR A 626 -34.22 -10.62 -20.66
C THR A 626 -34.31 -12.13 -20.81
N ASP A 627 -34.63 -12.63 -22.03
CA ASP A 627 -34.60 -14.06 -22.32
C ASP A 627 -33.20 -14.66 -22.15
N ALA A 628 -32.14 -13.89 -22.46
CA ALA A 628 -30.75 -14.31 -22.26
C ALA A 628 -30.42 -14.47 -20.76
N ASP A 629 -30.83 -13.53 -19.90
CA ASP A 629 -30.68 -13.65 -18.44
C ASP A 629 -31.39 -14.90 -17.92
N TRP A 630 -32.64 -15.12 -18.37
CA TRP A 630 -33.42 -16.28 -17.94
C TRP A 630 -32.83 -17.61 -18.39
N ASN A 631 -32.26 -17.66 -19.60
CA ASN A 631 -31.58 -18.84 -20.10
C ASN A 631 -30.36 -19.16 -19.23
N LEU A 632 -29.50 -18.13 -18.90
CA LEU A 632 -28.34 -18.31 -18.00
C LEU A 632 -28.78 -18.81 -16.62
N VAL A 633 -29.84 -18.22 -16.02
CA VAL A 633 -30.38 -18.72 -14.74
C VAL A 633 -30.78 -20.17 -14.84
N SER A 634 -31.50 -20.53 -15.91
CA SER A 634 -31.98 -21.91 -16.13
C SER A 634 -30.81 -22.90 -16.29
N GLU A 635 -29.74 -22.49 -16.97
CA GLU A 635 -28.54 -23.30 -17.15
C GLU A 635 -27.78 -23.49 -15.84
N MET A 636 -27.63 -22.41 -15.01
CA MET A 636 -27.01 -22.53 -13.69
C MET A 636 -27.79 -23.42 -12.75
N VAL A 637 -29.15 -23.30 -12.75
CA VAL A 637 -30.02 -24.16 -11.94
C VAL A 637 -29.90 -25.62 -12.38
N PHE A 638 -29.90 -25.89 -13.68
CA PHE A 638 -29.72 -27.25 -14.22
C PHE A 638 -28.37 -27.83 -13.81
N ALA A 639 -27.29 -27.06 -13.88
CA ALA A 639 -25.97 -27.50 -13.47
C ALA A 639 -25.94 -27.84 -11.97
N VAL A 640 -26.55 -26.98 -11.14
CA VAL A 640 -26.69 -27.21 -9.68
C VAL A 640 -27.50 -28.49 -9.42
N GLU A 641 -28.67 -28.63 -10.02
CA GLU A 641 -29.55 -29.82 -9.86
C GLU A 641 -28.78 -31.12 -10.19
N SER A 642 -27.96 -31.07 -11.24
CA SER A 642 -27.18 -32.22 -11.70
C SER A 642 -26.03 -32.59 -10.78
N ARG A 643 -25.42 -31.62 -10.07
CA ARG A 643 -24.12 -31.80 -9.43
C ARG A 643 -24.03 -31.41 -7.95
N TRP A 644 -25.03 -30.78 -7.34
CA TRP A 644 -24.95 -30.26 -5.96
C TRP A 644 -24.55 -31.31 -4.92
N ALA A 645 -24.84 -32.59 -5.16
CA ALA A 645 -24.50 -33.70 -4.27
C ALA A 645 -23.01 -34.16 -4.39
N GLU A 646 -22.29 -33.72 -5.41
CA GLU A 646 -20.88 -34.09 -5.63
C GLU A 646 -19.94 -33.38 -4.65
N PRO A 647 -18.80 -34.02 -4.32
CA PRO A 647 -17.68 -33.31 -3.68
C PRO A 647 -16.97 -32.39 -4.69
N ASP A 648 -16.38 -31.31 -4.22
CA ASP A 648 -15.66 -30.35 -5.04
C ASP A 648 -14.32 -29.91 -4.39
N HIS A 649 -13.60 -28.95 -5.01
CA HIS A 649 -12.34 -28.41 -4.48
C HIS A 649 -12.55 -27.17 -3.61
N GLY A 650 -13.77 -26.60 -3.61
CA GLY A 650 -14.16 -25.41 -2.84
C GLY A 650 -13.47 -24.13 -3.28
N ILE A 651 -13.84 -23.03 -2.64
CA ILE A 651 -13.33 -21.69 -2.92
C ILE A 651 -11.81 -21.57 -2.72
N TRP A 652 -11.22 -22.40 -1.85
CA TRP A 652 -9.77 -22.39 -1.58
C TRP A 652 -8.93 -23.18 -2.60
N GLU A 653 -9.58 -23.76 -3.62
CA GLU A 653 -8.89 -24.43 -4.74
C GLU A 653 -7.89 -25.50 -4.28
N ILE A 654 -8.27 -26.26 -3.25
CA ILE A 654 -7.38 -27.23 -2.61
C ILE A 654 -6.88 -28.24 -3.65
N ARG A 655 -5.56 -28.29 -3.84
CA ARG A 655 -4.92 -29.23 -4.76
C ARG A 655 -4.82 -30.63 -4.14
N GLY A 656 -5.92 -31.37 -4.19
CA GLY A 656 -6.05 -32.69 -3.60
C GLY A 656 -7.33 -33.37 -4.04
N ALA A 657 -7.76 -34.41 -3.34
CA ALA A 657 -9.03 -35.06 -3.62
C ALA A 657 -10.21 -34.13 -3.28
N PRO A 658 -11.25 -34.05 -4.11
CA PRO A 658 -12.44 -33.24 -3.85
C PRO A 658 -13.14 -33.70 -2.58
N ARG A 659 -13.75 -32.73 -1.87
CA ARG A 659 -14.48 -32.94 -0.60
C ARG A 659 -15.78 -32.15 -0.61
N HIS A 660 -16.65 -32.38 0.37
CA HIS A 660 -17.83 -31.55 0.57
C HIS A 660 -17.47 -30.29 1.36
N HIS A 661 -17.62 -29.14 0.73
CA HIS A 661 -17.40 -27.82 1.35
C HIS A 661 -18.74 -27.15 1.63
N VAL A 662 -18.91 -26.63 2.86
CA VAL A 662 -20.15 -25.96 3.28
C VAL A 662 -20.46 -24.76 2.36
N TYR A 663 -19.45 -23.94 2.06
CA TYR A 663 -19.62 -22.77 1.18
C TYR A 663 -20.17 -23.18 -0.20
N SER A 664 -19.55 -24.18 -0.83
CA SER A 664 -20.02 -24.68 -2.15
C SER A 664 -21.48 -25.14 -2.10
N LYS A 665 -21.90 -25.81 -1.00
CA LYS A 665 -23.29 -26.28 -0.86
C LYS A 665 -24.28 -25.12 -0.60
N VAL A 666 -23.85 -24.05 0.05
CA VAL A 666 -24.66 -22.85 0.24
C VAL A 666 -24.83 -22.09 -1.07
N MET A 667 -23.81 -22.09 -1.93
CA MET A 667 -23.83 -21.41 -3.23
C MET A 667 -24.54 -22.23 -4.33
N CYS A 668 -24.90 -23.48 -4.07
CA CYS A 668 -25.84 -24.26 -4.87
C CYS A 668 -27.29 -23.97 -4.48
#